data_9f1648b03afd8ebc3d62a71709c0dab7
#
_entry.id   9f1648b03afd8ebc3d62a71709c0dab7
#
_cell.length_a   1.000
_cell.length_b   1.000
_cell.length_c   1.000
_cell.angle_alpha   90.00
_cell.angle_beta   90.00
_cell.angle_gamma   90.00
#
_symmetry.space_group_name_H-M   'P 1'
#
loop_
_entity.id
_entity.type
_entity.pdbx_description
1 polymer ?
#
loop_
_entity_poly.entity_id
_entity_poly.type
_entity_poly.pdbx_seq_one_letter_code
_entity_poly.pdbx_strand_id
1 'polypeptide(L)'
;KFFSIQTCLYLLGYRDDISLGKCFHYGIHTQKDLKVARTYYLQALKAKKYLAFHQLSLLSRDEGRIGESFYYLGLYYEQAKDWEQALAAYEKAANENHVFAMYRAGKLFAVDRLSKQHQVIIKKDIIEELLWYRKAAANYSAHALDALLELSAKEPKASLHLAQMYEQGEIGNKKVMSTAFNYYEKAHEMQEQAATCRLGRFYELGEAPVSQNLQKSFDYYVLATKEKNKLALDALAALERIVKILDNNSFSFQLAVIYRDDFDQSLSAFKCYQLLANKGDEIALVQMQKLADKNTDCAYELAKIYEENNQSENHLQIAYHYFARAMRGRHRAAQDHLESLAESGDAAAQYTLADSYYYQQCFDKAIAWCLQAAEQHYQPAVDFLKNAPFTKGCYLFIAKTYEQGQEGIAKNNDLALYFYEKSYAAGSKEAAFYLGQRCQCFDESGNSNPFAFKKAGDYFIKAAQWGYAEADCAYELAKLYEKNTHIKNHLEIAYRYFAKAMLNHHDMSREYLASLADSGDAAAQYTLADSYYQQQCFDKAIDLGLRAAEQHYEPALYFLKNAPLAKAYYLFIAKVYEQGKEGIAKNNDLAWYFYEKAIVEKDQEAAFHLGQLYQADNEEKAFDYFVKAAQWGHSEALLLLERLAAELNPNKQLQLANLYRDPPFKNENKALYWGRQAIIASANSSSLSDKALIKLIEDTEKNI
;
A
#
# COMPACT_ATOMS: atom_id res chain seq x y z
N LYS A 1 -72.77 11.89 -65.27
CA LYS A 1 -71.52 12.68 -65.40
C LYS A 1 -70.25 11.92 -64.94
N PHE A 2 -70.31 11.12 -63.86
CA PHE A 2 -69.17 10.36 -63.36
C PHE A 2 -68.65 9.28 -64.33
N PHE A 3 -69.61 8.51 -64.97
CA PHE A 3 -69.29 7.46 -65.93
C PHE A 3 -68.60 7.99 -67.18
N SER A 4 -68.98 9.17 -67.64
CA SER A 4 -68.42 9.78 -68.86
C SER A 4 -66.98 10.28 -68.61
N ILE A 5 -66.68 10.83 -67.43
CA ILE A 5 -65.34 11.30 -67.09
C ILE A 5 -64.41 10.10 -66.94
N GLN A 6 -64.85 9.04 -66.25
CA GLN A 6 -64.04 7.81 -66.07
C GLN A 6 -63.71 7.17 -67.45
N THR A 7 -64.63 7.16 -68.39
CA THR A 7 -64.37 6.64 -69.70
C THR A 7 -63.37 7.47 -70.50
N CYS A 8 -63.39 8.79 -70.36
CA CYS A 8 -62.40 9.70 -70.96
C CYS A 8 -61.02 9.48 -70.37
N LEU A 9 -60.89 9.38 -69.04
CA LEU A 9 -59.61 9.12 -68.37
C LEU A 9 -59.04 7.74 -68.73
N TYR A 10 -59.89 6.71 -68.91
CA TYR A 10 -59.49 5.39 -69.36
C TYR A 10 -58.94 5.42 -70.79
N LEU A 11 -59.55 6.21 -71.69
CA LEU A 11 -59.01 6.43 -73.02
C LEU A 11 -57.74 7.21 -73.09
N LEU A 12 -57.43 8.06 -72.04
CA LEU A 12 -56.19 8.78 -71.89
C LEU A 12 -55.06 7.92 -71.25
N GLY A 13 -55.33 6.63 -71.01
CA GLY A 13 -54.32 5.67 -70.51
C GLY A 13 -54.33 5.44 -69.00
N TYR A 14 -55.23 6.08 -68.23
CA TYR A 14 -55.36 5.87 -66.76
C TYR A 14 -56.25 4.62 -66.52
N ARG A 15 -55.63 3.42 -66.58
CA ARG A 15 -56.30 2.12 -66.55
C ARG A 15 -56.39 1.46 -65.19
N ASP A 16 -55.76 2.00 -64.18
CA ASP A 16 -55.76 1.43 -62.84
C ASP A 16 -56.31 2.44 -61.82
N ASP A 17 -56.85 1.90 -60.72
CA ASP A 17 -57.49 2.71 -59.67
C ASP A 17 -56.57 3.74 -59.02
N ILE A 18 -55.27 3.47 -58.91
CA ILE A 18 -54.34 4.42 -58.37
C ILE A 18 -54.17 5.62 -59.32
N SER A 19 -54.03 5.35 -60.63
CA SER A 19 -53.88 6.40 -61.64
C SER A 19 -55.14 7.24 -61.75
N LEU A 20 -56.31 6.60 -61.72
CA LEU A 20 -57.61 7.29 -61.70
C LEU A 20 -57.77 8.12 -60.41
N GLY A 21 -57.43 7.55 -59.25
CA GLY A 21 -57.42 8.28 -57.97
C GLY A 21 -56.56 9.52 -58.02
N LYS A 22 -55.36 9.45 -58.64
CA LYS A 22 -54.42 10.62 -58.76
C LYS A 22 -55.07 11.70 -59.66
N CYS A 23 -55.75 11.35 -60.73
CA CYS A 23 -56.44 12.31 -61.56
C CYS A 23 -57.44 13.17 -60.78
N PHE A 24 -58.25 12.55 -59.93
CA PHE A 24 -59.20 13.26 -59.09
C PHE A 24 -58.53 13.95 -57.87
N HIS A 25 -57.44 13.41 -57.32
CA HIS A 25 -56.71 13.98 -56.23
C HIS A 25 -56.06 15.32 -56.62
N TYR A 26 -55.35 15.35 -57.74
CA TYR A 26 -54.60 16.51 -58.20
C TYR A 26 -55.29 17.37 -59.22
N GLY A 27 -56.51 16.95 -59.70
CA GLY A 27 -57.26 17.65 -60.73
C GLY A 27 -56.63 17.48 -62.11
N ILE A 28 -56.02 16.33 -62.45
CA ILE A 28 -55.34 16.06 -63.69
C ILE A 28 -56.40 15.59 -64.71
N HIS A 29 -56.63 16.37 -65.74
CA HIS A 29 -57.69 16.15 -66.78
C HIS A 29 -59.13 16.08 -66.25
N THR A 30 -59.34 16.44 -64.97
CA THR A 30 -60.63 16.44 -64.33
C THR A 30 -60.69 17.49 -63.19
N GLN A 31 -61.87 17.79 -62.70
CA GLN A 31 -61.96 18.65 -61.49
C GLN A 31 -61.50 17.89 -60.26
N LYS A 32 -60.68 18.56 -59.37
CA LYS A 32 -60.23 17.98 -58.13
C LYS A 32 -61.44 17.57 -57.28
N ASP A 33 -61.48 16.28 -56.90
CA ASP A 33 -62.46 15.71 -55.99
C ASP A 33 -61.82 14.68 -55.09
N LEU A 34 -61.54 15.09 -53.86
CA LEU A 34 -60.84 14.26 -52.87
C LEU A 34 -61.66 13.05 -52.41
N LYS A 35 -62.98 13.16 -52.39
CA LYS A 35 -63.88 12.05 -52.04
C LYS A 35 -63.87 10.93 -53.12
N VAL A 36 -63.89 11.33 -54.34
CA VAL A 36 -63.77 10.38 -55.47
C VAL A 36 -62.37 9.77 -55.52
N ALA A 37 -61.33 10.55 -55.33
CA ALA A 37 -59.93 10.07 -55.22
C ALA A 37 -59.81 9.01 -54.14
N ARG A 38 -60.37 9.26 -52.92
CA ARG A 38 -60.37 8.32 -51.80
C ARG A 38 -61.07 6.99 -52.21
N THR A 39 -62.22 7.04 -52.91
CA THR A 39 -62.90 5.85 -53.32
C THR A 39 -62.05 4.96 -54.24
N TYR A 40 -61.37 5.56 -55.20
CA TYR A 40 -60.46 4.83 -56.09
C TYR A 40 -59.24 4.26 -55.33
N TYR A 41 -58.67 5.00 -54.46
CA TYR A 41 -57.51 4.48 -53.62
C TYR A 41 -57.96 3.31 -52.73
N LEU A 42 -59.14 3.37 -52.12
CA LEU A 42 -59.73 2.25 -51.37
C LEU A 42 -60.07 1.04 -52.26
N GLN A 43 -60.55 1.25 -53.51
CA GLN A 43 -60.72 0.16 -54.48
C GLN A 43 -59.37 -0.49 -54.84
N ALA A 44 -58.33 0.32 -55.04
CA ALA A 44 -56.95 -0.18 -55.26
C ALA A 44 -56.46 -1.04 -54.13
N LEU A 45 -56.76 -0.70 -52.84
CA LEU A 45 -56.45 -1.53 -51.71
C LEU A 45 -57.18 -2.86 -51.70
N LYS A 46 -58.47 -2.89 -52.07
CA LYS A 46 -59.22 -4.14 -52.23
C LYS A 46 -58.58 -5.05 -53.26
N ALA A 47 -58.00 -4.46 -54.31
CA ALA A 47 -57.22 -5.17 -55.34
C ALA A 47 -55.73 -5.47 -54.88
N LYS A 48 -55.41 -5.34 -53.59
CA LYS A 48 -54.07 -5.57 -52.97
C LYS A 48 -52.99 -4.70 -53.60
N LYS A 49 -53.30 -3.50 -54.12
CA LYS A 49 -52.32 -2.54 -54.62
C LYS A 49 -51.85 -1.64 -53.48
N TYR A 50 -50.87 -2.10 -52.64
CA TYR A 50 -50.47 -1.46 -51.40
C TYR A 50 -49.87 -0.06 -51.56
N LEU A 51 -49.44 0.33 -52.80
CA LEU A 51 -48.97 1.71 -53.06
C LEU A 51 -50.11 2.73 -52.79
N ALA A 52 -51.40 2.28 -52.84
CA ALA A 52 -52.52 3.13 -52.47
C ALA A 52 -52.47 3.64 -51.01
N PHE A 53 -51.82 2.95 -50.07
CA PHE A 53 -51.65 3.47 -48.76
C PHE A 53 -50.84 4.79 -48.76
N HIS A 54 -49.76 4.86 -49.55
CA HIS A 54 -48.98 6.10 -49.69
C HIS A 54 -49.87 7.23 -50.33
N GLN A 55 -50.72 6.90 -51.31
CA GLN A 55 -51.58 7.91 -51.88
C GLN A 55 -52.70 8.37 -50.92
N LEU A 56 -53.21 7.47 -50.09
CA LEU A 56 -54.17 7.80 -49.02
C LEU A 56 -53.54 8.65 -47.95
N SER A 57 -52.26 8.42 -47.63
CA SER A 57 -51.50 9.28 -46.70
C SER A 57 -51.42 10.73 -47.22
N LEU A 58 -51.03 10.91 -48.48
CA LEU A 58 -51.00 12.23 -49.12
C LEU A 58 -52.38 12.90 -49.18
N LEU A 59 -53.42 12.15 -49.57
CA LEU A 59 -54.80 12.62 -49.61
C LEU A 59 -55.24 13.06 -48.18
N SER A 60 -55.07 12.25 -47.17
CA SER A 60 -55.45 12.57 -45.78
C SER A 60 -54.77 13.81 -45.27
N ARG A 61 -53.48 14.02 -45.67
CA ARG A 61 -52.72 15.23 -45.32
C ARG A 61 -53.35 16.48 -45.99
N ASP A 62 -53.69 16.37 -47.26
CA ASP A 62 -54.31 17.46 -48.00
C ASP A 62 -55.75 17.77 -47.50
N GLU A 63 -56.41 16.82 -46.88
CA GLU A 63 -57.69 16.99 -46.17
C GLU A 63 -57.48 17.51 -44.72
N GLY A 64 -56.28 17.73 -44.28
CA GLY A 64 -55.98 18.20 -42.91
C GLY A 64 -56.11 17.11 -41.83
N ARG A 65 -56.24 15.85 -42.20
CA ARG A 65 -56.37 14.71 -41.28
C ARG A 65 -55.02 14.10 -41.03
N ILE A 66 -54.21 14.78 -40.22
CA ILE A 66 -52.77 14.48 -39.97
C ILE A 66 -52.58 13.10 -39.37
N GLY A 67 -53.34 12.72 -38.35
CA GLY A 67 -53.27 11.40 -37.72
C GLY A 67 -53.56 10.27 -38.67
N GLU A 68 -54.65 10.42 -39.55
CA GLU A 68 -54.97 9.44 -40.57
C GLU A 68 -53.91 9.35 -41.69
N SER A 69 -53.27 10.49 -42.02
CA SER A 69 -52.19 10.53 -43.00
C SER A 69 -51.01 9.67 -42.51
N PHE A 70 -50.55 9.88 -41.28
CA PHE A 70 -49.47 9.08 -40.70
C PHE A 70 -49.85 7.61 -40.50
N TYR A 71 -51.09 7.31 -40.16
CA TYR A 71 -51.60 5.93 -40.11
C TYR A 71 -51.46 5.19 -41.45
N TYR A 72 -51.93 5.78 -42.57
CA TYR A 72 -51.76 5.19 -43.87
C TYR A 72 -50.26 5.09 -44.27
N LEU A 73 -49.44 6.05 -43.89
CA LEU A 73 -48.01 5.99 -44.12
C LEU A 73 -47.38 4.81 -43.37
N GLY A 74 -47.76 4.58 -42.12
CA GLY A 74 -47.36 3.43 -41.32
C GLY A 74 -47.79 2.10 -42.01
N LEU A 75 -49.02 1.98 -42.52
CA LEU A 75 -49.43 0.81 -43.23
C LEU A 75 -48.62 0.58 -44.52
N TYR A 76 -48.26 1.65 -45.21
CA TYR A 76 -47.40 1.56 -46.40
C TYR A 76 -46.02 0.98 -46.05
N TYR A 77 -45.40 1.50 -45.03
CA TYR A 77 -44.09 0.99 -44.58
C TYR A 77 -44.19 -0.43 -44.01
N GLU A 78 -45.26 -0.77 -43.29
CA GLU A 78 -45.50 -2.12 -42.80
C GLU A 78 -45.53 -3.14 -43.93
N GLN A 79 -46.23 -2.80 -45.06
CA GLN A 79 -46.24 -3.66 -46.24
C GLN A 79 -44.93 -3.72 -46.99
N ALA A 80 -44.14 -2.68 -46.93
CA ALA A 80 -42.78 -2.65 -47.46
C ALA A 80 -41.78 -3.42 -46.57
N LYS A 81 -42.18 -3.88 -45.36
CA LYS A 81 -41.35 -4.46 -44.30
C LYS A 81 -40.29 -3.50 -43.80
N ASP A 82 -40.55 -2.20 -43.89
CA ASP A 82 -39.73 -1.16 -43.28
C ASP A 82 -40.34 -0.85 -41.89
N TRP A 83 -39.92 -1.67 -40.92
CA TRP A 83 -40.55 -1.69 -39.60
C TRP A 83 -40.25 -0.44 -38.77
N GLU A 84 -39.08 0.15 -38.95
CA GLU A 84 -38.69 1.39 -38.24
C GLU A 84 -39.55 2.57 -38.71
N GLN A 85 -39.67 2.74 -40.02
CA GLN A 85 -40.49 3.80 -40.58
C GLN A 85 -42.01 3.56 -40.32
N ALA A 86 -42.43 2.28 -40.27
CA ALA A 86 -43.78 1.93 -39.89
C ALA A 86 -44.09 2.34 -38.46
N LEU A 87 -43.21 2.00 -37.49
CA LEU A 87 -43.36 2.37 -36.09
C LEU A 87 -43.36 3.90 -35.94
N ALA A 88 -42.37 4.59 -36.51
CA ALA A 88 -42.28 6.06 -36.44
C ALA A 88 -43.54 6.77 -37.01
N ALA A 89 -44.11 6.20 -38.08
CA ALA A 89 -45.36 6.73 -38.64
C ALA A 89 -46.55 6.46 -37.71
N TYR A 90 -46.65 5.27 -37.11
CA TYR A 90 -47.70 4.96 -36.14
C TYR A 90 -47.60 5.80 -34.88
N GLU A 91 -46.38 6.06 -34.37
CA GLU A 91 -46.15 6.96 -33.25
C GLU A 91 -46.63 8.39 -33.53
N LYS A 92 -46.31 8.93 -34.71
CA LYS A 92 -46.81 10.24 -35.15
C LYS A 92 -48.31 10.27 -35.23
N ALA A 93 -48.93 9.19 -35.79
CA ALA A 93 -50.37 9.08 -35.84
C ALA A 93 -51.00 8.97 -34.43
N ALA A 94 -50.36 8.24 -33.52
CA ALA A 94 -50.80 8.08 -32.13
C ALA A 94 -50.74 9.40 -31.36
N ASN A 95 -49.77 10.26 -31.63
CA ASN A 95 -49.68 11.60 -31.06
C ASN A 95 -50.83 12.51 -31.52
N GLU A 96 -51.39 12.21 -32.68
CA GLU A 96 -52.62 12.84 -33.18
C GLU A 96 -53.89 12.05 -32.74
N ASN A 97 -53.80 11.24 -31.69
CA ASN A 97 -54.89 10.42 -31.13
C ASN A 97 -55.50 9.41 -32.11
N HIS A 98 -54.75 8.93 -33.09
CA HIS A 98 -55.27 7.95 -34.03
C HIS A 98 -55.27 6.52 -33.46
N VAL A 99 -56.39 6.06 -33.00
CA VAL A 99 -56.58 4.83 -32.20
C VAL A 99 -56.09 3.56 -32.91
N PHE A 100 -56.37 3.41 -34.20
CA PHE A 100 -55.89 2.22 -34.94
C PHE A 100 -54.37 2.21 -35.10
N ALA A 101 -53.73 3.37 -35.13
CA ALA A 101 -52.29 3.45 -35.17
C ALA A 101 -51.68 2.97 -33.84
N MET A 102 -52.24 3.35 -32.69
CA MET A 102 -51.83 2.84 -31.37
C MET A 102 -51.93 1.31 -31.32
N TYR A 103 -53.03 0.74 -31.77
CA TYR A 103 -53.20 -0.72 -31.86
C TYR A 103 -52.15 -1.37 -32.76
N ARG A 104 -51.91 -0.78 -33.96
CA ARG A 104 -50.90 -1.29 -34.88
C ARG A 104 -49.48 -1.20 -34.31
N ALA A 105 -49.14 -0.12 -33.63
CA ALA A 105 -47.86 0.01 -32.96
C ALA A 105 -47.63 -1.12 -31.93
N GLY A 106 -48.61 -1.41 -31.08
CA GLY A 106 -48.57 -2.56 -30.17
C GLY A 106 -48.35 -3.88 -30.91
N LYS A 107 -49.05 -4.09 -32.02
CA LYS A 107 -48.91 -5.31 -32.82
C LYS A 107 -47.52 -5.48 -33.45
N LEU A 108 -46.75 -4.41 -33.62
CA LEU A 108 -45.36 -4.54 -34.07
C LEU A 108 -44.47 -5.20 -33.03
N PHE A 109 -44.72 -4.99 -31.72
CA PHE A 109 -43.97 -5.58 -30.63
C PHE A 109 -44.42 -6.99 -30.23
N ALA A 110 -45.52 -7.50 -30.78
CA ALA A 110 -46.01 -8.85 -30.43
C ALA A 110 -45.09 -9.97 -30.88
N VAL A 111 -44.29 -9.76 -31.94
CA VAL A 111 -43.32 -10.72 -32.47
C VAL A 111 -42.11 -9.98 -33.04
N ASP A 112 -40.96 -10.67 -33.10
CA ASP A 112 -39.75 -10.11 -33.71
C ASP A 112 -40.02 -9.72 -35.17
N ARG A 113 -39.67 -8.48 -35.54
CA ARG A 113 -39.77 -7.97 -36.90
C ARG A 113 -38.42 -7.99 -37.56
N LEU A 114 -38.29 -8.74 -38.62
CA LEU A 114 -37.05 -8.95 -39.34
C LEU A 114 -36.98 -8.07 -40.60
N SER A 115 -35.78 -7.56 -40.89
CA SER A 115 -35.46 -6.92 -42.17
C SER A 115 -35.51 -7.94 -43.33
N LYS A 116 -35.42 -7.46 -44.58
CA LYS A 116 -35.26 -8.30 -45.76
C LYS A 116 -33.95 -9.16 -45.68
N GLN A 117 -33.00 -8.76 -44.87
CA GLN A 117 -31.72 -9.43 -44.64
C GLN A 117 -31.74 -10.32 -43.38
N HIS A 118 -32.90 -10.60 -42.79
CA HIS A 118 -33.13 -11.42 -41.59
C HIS A 118 -32.51 -10.85 -40.31
N GLN A 119 -32.19 -9.57 -40.27
CA GLN A 119 -31.79 -8.88 -39.03
C GLN A 119 -33.04 -8.45 -38.26
N VAL A 120 -33.00 -8.61 -36.91
CA VAL A 120 -34.08 -8.16 -36.04
C VAL A 120 -34.06 -6.63 -36.00
N ILE A 121 -35.11 -6.00 -36.45
CA ILE A 121 -35.29 -4.55 -36.46
C ILE A 121 -36.11 -4.11 -35.23
N ILE A 122 -37.25 -4.76 -35.00
CA ILE A 122 -38.06 -4.56 -33.79
C ILE A 122 -38.08 -5.91 -33.06
N LYS A 123 -37.53 -5.93 -31.88
CA LYS A 123 -37.54 -7.11 -31.00
C LYS A 123 -38.91 -7.23 -30.35
N LYS A 124 -39.37 -8.46 -30.17
CA LYS A 124 -40.57 -8.74 -29.37
C LYS A 124 -40.41 -8.14 -27.96
N ASP A 125 -41.38 -7.31 -27.57
CA ASP A 125 -41.40 -6.67 -26.25
C ASP A 125 -42.83 -6.63 -25.72
N ILE A 126 -43.12 -7.50 -24.77
CA ILE A 126 -44.45 -7.60 -24.17
C ILE A 126 -44.84 -6.34 -23.39
N ILE A 127 -43.88 -5.62 -22.84
CA ILE A 127 -44.16 -4.40 -22.09
C ILE A 127 -44.63 -3.30 -23.03
N GLU A 128 -43.89 -3.07 -24.12
CA GLU A 128 -44.25 -2.09 -25.13
C GLU A 128 -45.59 -2.49 -25.81
N GLU A 129 -45.78 -3.77 -26.10
CA GLU A 129 -47.05 -4.29 -26.67
C GLU A 129 -48.24 -3.94 -25.76
N LEU A 130 -48.12 -4.22 -24.44
CA LEU A 130 -49.18 -3.94 -23.47
C LEU A 130 -49.45 -2.45 -23.30
N LEU A 131 -48.40 -1.63 -23.26
CA LEU A 131 -48.53 -0.17 -23.15
C LEU A 131 -49.26 0.43 -24.31
N TRP A 132 -48.93 -0.01 -25.54
CA TRP A 132 -49.64 0.45 -26.75
C TRP A 132 -51.10 -0.01 -26.80
N TYR A 133 -51.37 -1.29 -26.43
CA TYR A 133 -52.75 -1.78 -26.36
C TYR A 133 -53.55 -1.06 -25.27
N ARG A 134 -52.98 -0.81 -24.12
CA ARG A 134 -53.62 0.01 -23.06
C ARG A 134 -53.97 1.41 -23.58
N LYS A 135 -53.01 2.09 -24.20
CA LYS A 135 -53.24 3.42 -24.79
C LYS A 135 -54.36 3.41 -25.85
N ALA A 136 -54.42 2.38 -26.68
CA ALA A 136 -55.46 2.23 -27.67
C ALA A 136 -56.82 1.91 -27.04
N ALA A 137 -56.87 1.01 -26.07
CA ALA A 137 -58.11 0.61 -25.39
C ALA A 137 -58.71 1.74 -24.56
N ALA A 138 -57.88 2.56 -23.87
CA ALA A 138 -58.28 3.77 -23.17
C ALA A 138 -58.91 4.80 -24.13
N ASN A 139 -58.55 4.75 -25.42
CA ASN A 139 -59.17 5.55 -26.49
C ASN A 139 -60.26 4.78 -27.27
N TYR A 140 -60.91 3.85 -26.61
CA TYR A 140 -62.04 3.07 -27.11
C TYR A 140 -61.73 2.11 -28.26
N SER A 141 -60.53 1.58 -28.38
CA SER A 141 -60.22 0.54 -29.33
C SER A 141 -60.76 -0.83 -28.88
N ALA A 142 -61.84 -1.32 -29.49
CA ALA A 142 -62.34 -2.67 -29.19
C ALA A 142 -61.26 -3.75 -29.49
N HIS A 143 -60.55 -3.65 -30.61
CA HIS A 143 -59.51 -4.60 -30.99
C HIS A 143 -58.37 -4.64 -30.00
N ALA A 144 -57.98 -3.51 -29.40
CA ALA A 144 -56.92 -3.46 -28.38
C ALA A 144 -57.42 -4.04 -27.05
N LEU A 145 -58.67 -3.79 -26.69
CA LEU A 145 -59.27 -4.37 -25.49
C LEU A 145 -59.37 -5.91 -25.63
N ASP A 146 -59.82 -6.41 -26.79
CA ASP A 146 -59.88 -7.85 -27.07
C ASP A 146 -58.48 -8.48 -26.98
N ALA A 147 -57.46 -7.81 -27.54
CA ALA A 147 -56.06 -8.26 -27.43
C ALA A 147 -55.57 -8.31 -25.99
N LEU A 148 -55.88 -7.30 -25.17
CA LEU A 148 -55.54 -7.31 -23.73
C LEU A 148 -56.28 -8.44 -22.97
N LEU A 149 -57.52 -8.69 -23.31
CA LEU A 149 -58.31 -9.78 -22.72
C LEU A 149 -57.73 -11.15 -23.05
N GLU A 150 -57.31 -11.38 -24.30
CA GLU A 150 -56.65 -12.59 -24.73
C GLU A 150 -55.28 -12.78 -24.02
N LEU A 151 -54.49 -11.71 -23.96
CA LEU A 151 -53.19 -11.75 -23.29
C LEU A 151 -53.33 -11.96 -21.79
N SER A 152 -54.37 -11.42 -21.15
CA SER A 152 -54.60 -11.58 -19.71
C SER A 152 -54.74 -13.04 -19.25
N ALA A 153 -55.00 -13.95 -20.16
CA ALA A 153 -55.06 -15.38 -19.85
C ALA A 153 -53.65 -16.03 -19.71
N LYS A 154 -52.60 -15.36 -20.22
CA LYS A 154 -51.26 -15.92 -20.35
C LYS A 154 -50.20 -15.03 -19.71
N GLU A 155 -50.43 -13.74 -19.65
CA GLU A 155 -49.46 -12.73 -19.24
C GLU A 155 -49.95 -11.96 -17.98
N PRO A 156 -49.27 -12.05 -16.86
CA PRO A 156 -49.70 -11.43 -15.59
C PRO A 156 -49.80 -9.91 -15.69
N LYS A 157 -48.91 -9.28 -16.45
CA LYS A 157 -48.91 -7.83 -16.69
C LYS A 157 -50.14 -7.36 -17.50
N ALA A 158 -50.64 -8.19 -18.38
CA ALA A 158 -51.90 -7.86 -19.09
C ALA A 158 -53.09 -7.82 -18.14
N SER A 159 -53.20 -8.80 -17.23
CA SER A 159 -54.20 -8.79 -16.17
C SER A 159 -54.03 -7.56 -15.25
N LEU A 160 -52.80 -7.21 -14.90
CA LEU A 160 -52.52 -5.98 -14.11
C LEU A 160 -52.97 -4.71 -14.82
N HIS A 161 -52.68 -4.59 -16.13
CA HIS A 161 -53.12 -3.42 -16.90
C HIS A 161 -54.67 -3.32 -17.00
N LEU A 162 -55.34 -4.44 -17.21
CA LEU A 162 -56.79 -4.47 -17.22
C LEU A 162 -57.39 -4.07 -15.85
N ALA A 163 -56.82 -4.60 -14.76
CA ALA A 163 -57.20 -4.24 -13.38
C ALA A 163 -57.08 -2.71 -13.16
N GLN A 164 -55.95 -2.15 -13.52
CA GLN A 164 -55.69 -0.70 -13.40
C GLN A 164 -56.67 0.13 -14.28
N MET A 165 -56.95 -0.30 -15.50
CA MET A 165 -57.86 0.40 -16.39
C MET A 165 -59.30 0.42 -15.85
N TYR A 166 -59.78 -0.70 -15.27
CA TYR A 166 -61.10 -0.73 -14.61
C TYR A 166 -61.11 0.08 -13.31
N GLU A 167 -60.02 0.07 -12.53
CA GLU A 167 -59.87 0.89 -11.31
C GLU A 167 -59.87 2.39 -11.63
N GLN A 168 -59.18 2.79 -12.68
CA GLN A 168 -59.03 4.20 -13.08
C GLN A 168 -60.27 4.69 -13.88
N GLY A 169 -61.06 3.75 -14.40
CA GLY A 169 -62.22 4.05 -15.25
C GLY A 169 -61.84 4.36 -16.70
N GLU A 170 -60.69 3.90 -17.14
CA GLU A 170 -60.24 4.06 -18.55
C GLU A 170 -61.13 3.28 -19.54
N ILE A 171 -61.80 2.22 -19.07
CA ILE A 171 -62.75 1.45 -19.85
C ILE A 171 -64.17 1.90 -19.53
N GLY A 172 -64.85 2.46 -20.52
CA GLY A 172 -66.25 2.87 -20.39
C GLY A 172 -66.50 4.08 -19.49
N ASN A 173 -65.46 4.88 -19.18
CA ASN A 173 -65.55 6.10 -18.34
C ASN A 173 -66.15 5.85 -16.94
N LYS A 174 -66.05 4.63 -16.41
CA LYS A 174 -66.63 4.25 -15.12
C LYS A 174 -65.65 3.34 -14.36
N LYS A 175 -65.36 3.69 -13.10
CA LYS A 175 -64.61 2.81 -12.20
C LYS A 175 -65.46 1.60 -11.85
N VAL A 176 -64.92 0.41 -12.06
CA VAL A 176 -65.59 -0.86 -11.72
C VAL A 176 -64.68 -1.67 -10.82
N MET A 177 -64.68 -1.33 -9.52
CA MET A 177 -63.76 -1.86 -8.53
C MET A 177 -63.83 -3.38 -8.37
N SER A 178 -65.05 -3.98 -8.51
CA SER A 178 -65.20 -5.46 -8.47
C SER A 178 -64.49 -6.14 -9.60
N THR A 179 -64.59 -5.60 -10.81
CA THR A 179 -63.89 -6.15 -11.99
C THR A 179 -62.39 -5.92 -11.87
N ALA A 180 -61.96 -4.75 -11.40
CA ALA A 180 -60.55 -4.48 -11.12
C ALA A 180 -59.98 -5.47 -10.09
N PHE A 181 -60.68 -5.73 -9.00
CA PHE A 181 -60.29 -6.69 -7.99
C PHE A 181 -60.09 -8.11 -8.59
N ASN A 182 -61.03 -8.60 -9.36
CA ASN A 182 -60.93 -9.94 -10.01
C ASN A 182 -59.72 -10.04 -10.97
N TYR A 183 -59.38 -8.95 -11.69
CA TYR A 183 -58.18 -8.95 -12.51
C TYR A 183 -56.91 -8.81 -11.68
N TYR A 184 -56.90 -8.12 -10.52
CA TYR A 184 -55.81 -8.14 -9.58
C TYR A 184 -55.59 -9.54 -8.97
N GLU A 185 -56.69 -10.26 -8.59
CA GLU A 185 -56.59 -11.66 -8.14
C GLU A 185 -55.99 -12.55 -9.24
N LYS A 186 -56.47 -12.45 -10.46
CA LYS A 186 -55.91 -13.18 -11.58
C LYS A 186 -54.42 -12.90 -11.82
N ALA A 187 -53.98 -11.64 -11.73
CA ALA A 187 -52.58 -11.26 -11.85
C ALA A 187 -51.74 -11.77 -10.64
N HIS A 188 -52.30 -11.74 -9.44
CA HIS A 188 -51.69 -12.29 -8.25
C HIS A 188 -51.46 -13.81 -8.33
N GLU A 189 -52.48 -14.58 -8.81
CA GLU A 189 -52.33 -16.01 -9.03
C GLU A 189 -51.21 -16.36 -10.01
N MET A 190 -50.90 -15.43 -10.94
CA MET A 190 -49.79 -15.51 -11.90
C MET A 190 -48.51 -14.88 -11.35
N GLN A 191 -48.42 -14.60 -10.01
CA GLN A 191 -47.28 -14.07 -9.28
C GLN A 191 -46.87 -12.63 -9.68
N GLU A 192 -47.82 -11.79 -10.14
CA GLU A 192 -47.55 -10.36 -10.35
C GLU A 192 -47.55 -9.61 -9.03
N GLN A 193 -46.38 -9.13 -8.62
CA GLN A 193 -46.16 -8.47 -7.32
C GLN A 193 -47.00 -7.19 -7.16
N ALA A 194 -47.12 -6.37 -8.18
CA ALA A 194 -47.88 -5.15 -8.11
C ALA A 194 -49.36 -5.40 -7.82
N ALA A 195 -49.91 -6.49 -8.36
CA ALA A 195 -51.28 -6.93 -8.08
C ALA A 195 -51.39 -7.41 -6.63
N THR A 196 -50.41 -8.20 -6.17
CA THR A 196 -50.35 -8.67 -4.77
C THR A 196 -50.35 -7.47 -3.79
N CYS A 197 -49.52 -6.50 -4.06
CA CYS A 197 -49.45 -5.25 -3.25
C CYS A 197 -50.79 -4.50 -3.24
N ARG A 198 -51.45 -4.40 -4.38
CA ARG A 198 -52.73 -3.70 -4.49
C ARG A 198 -53.87 -4.45 -3.80
N LEU A 199 -53.87 -5.77 -3.85
CA LEU A 199 -54.82 -6.61 -3.07
C LEU A 199 -54.61 -6.40 -1.57
N GLY A 200 -53.36 -6.36 -1.08
CA GLY A 200 -53.05 -6.00 0.30
C GLY A 200 -53.73 -4.68 0.69
N ARG A 201 -53.67 -3.68 -0.16
CA ARG A 201 -54.28 -2.36 0.07
C ARG A 201 -55.82 -2.40 0.05
N PHE A 202 -56.42 -3.21 -0.81
CA PHE A 202 -57.88 -3.42 -0.79
C PHE A 202 -58.35 -3.91 0.59
N TYR A 203 -57.65 -4.88 1.18
CA TYR A 203 -57.97 -5.40 2.50
C TYR A 203 -57.54 -4.45 3.64
N GLU A 204 -56.49 -3.62 3.48
CA GLU A 204 -56.09 -2.62 4.44
C GLU A 204 -57.15 -1.55 4.63
N LEU A 205 -57.70 -1.06 3.52
CA LEU A 205 -58.64 0.08 3.53
C LEU A 205 -60.10 -0.39 3.54
N GLY A 206 -60.39 -1.64 3.25
CA GLY A 206 -61.77 -2.13 3.07
C GLY A 206 -62.42 -1.57 1.83
N GLU A 207 -61.65 -1.44 0.72
CA GLU A 207 -62.19 -0.97 -0.53
C GLU A 207 -63.10 -2.02 -1.19
N ALA A 208 -64.27 -1.61 -1.68
CA ALA A 208 -65.15 -2.55 -2.38
C ALA A 208 -64.42 -3.33 -3.49
N PRO A 209 -64.64 -4.64 -3.67
CA PRO A 209 -65.74 -5.45 -3.14
C PRO A 209 -65.50 -6.08 -1.76
N VAL A 210 -64.38 -5.83 -1.11
CA VAL A 210 -64.00 -6.46 0.17
C VAL A 210 -64.17 -5.54 1.35
N SER A 211 -64.40 -6.12 2.52
CA SER A 211 -64.33 -5.40 3.79
C SER A 211 -62.88 -5.38 4.35
N GLN A 212 -62.63 -4.41 5.25
CA GLN A 212 -61.31 -4.34 5.90
C GLN A 212 -60.97 -5.63 6.63
N ASN A 213 -59.78 -6.13 6.38
CA ASN A 213 -59.20 -7.30 7.04
C ASN A 213 -57.68 -7.17 7.10
N LEU A 214 -57.20 -6.68 8.23
CA LEU A 214 -55.77 -6.41 8.42
C LEU A 214 -54.92 -7.68 8.42
N GLN A 215 -55.47 -8.84 8.82
CA GLN A 215 -54.77 -10.12 8.72
C GLN A 215 -54.49 -10.48 7.26
N LYS A 216 -55.51 -10.50 6.43
CA LYS A 216 -55.33 -10.77 4.99
C LYS A 216 -54.42 -9.75 4.33
N SER A 217 -54.59 -8.48 4.69
CA SER A 217 -53.73 -7.42 4.19
C SER A 217 -52.25 -7.71 4.53
N PHE A 218 -51.96 -8.08 5.77
CA PHE A 218 -50.63 -8.47 6.18
C PHE A 218 -50.08 -9.63 5.36
N ASP A 219 -50.87 -10.69 5.17
CA ASP A 219 -50.44 -11.86 4.39
C ASP A 219 -50.10 -11.50 2.93
N TYR A 220 -50.90 -10.65 2.27
CA TYR A 220 -50.59 -10.14 0.93
C TYR A 220 -49.34 -9.29 0.87
N TYR A 221 -49.12 -8.39 1.86
CA TYR A 221 -47.92 -7.59 1.88
C TYR A 221 -46.65 -8.42 2.17
N VAL A 222 -46.74 -9.45 3.02
CA VAL A 222 -45.65 -10.42 3.20
C VAL A 222 -45.28 -11.12 1.91
N LEU A 223 -46.26 -11.50 1.12
CA LEU A 223 -45.98 -12.09 -0.21
C LEU A 223 -45.33 -11.08 -1.15
N ALA A 224 -45.77 -9.81 -1.09
CA ALA A 224 -45.22 -8.75 -1.93
C ALA A 224 -43.77 -8.36 -1.55
N THR A 225 -43.27 -8.66 -0.35
CA THR A 225 -41.89 -8.35 0.02
C THR A 225 -40.86 -9.33 -0.57
N LYS A 226 -41.25 -10.47 -1.11
CA LYS A 226 -40.32 -11.50 -1.63
C LYS A 226 -39.40 -11.03 -2.75
N GLU A 227 -39.82 -10.05 -3.55
CA GLU A 227 -39.00 -9.45 -4.58
C GLU A 227 -38.40 -8.14 -4.10
N LYS A 228 -37.09 -8.03 -4.06
CA LYS A 228 -36.33 -6.89 -3.53
C LYS A 228 -36.35 -5.69 -4.46
N ASN A 229 -37.52 -5.08 -4.66
CA ASN A 229 -37.71 -3.92 -5.52
C ASN A 229 -38.46 -2.78 -4.80
N LYS A 230 -38.81 -1.72 -5.49
CA LYS A 230 -39.52 -0.56 -4.91
C LYS A 230 -40.89 -0.97 -4.33
N LEU A 231 -41.62 -1.88 -4.96
CA LEU A 231 -42.93 -2.32 -4.49
C LEU A 231 -42.80 -3.10 -3.16
N ALA A 232 -41.71 -3.85 -2.99
CA ALA A 232 -41.41 -4.52 -1.73
C ALA A 232 -41.16 -3.53 -0.58
N LEU A 233 -40.52 -2.38 -0.86
CA LEU A 233 -40.36 -1.33 0.14
C LEU A 233 -41.69 -0.67 0.52
N ASP A 234 -42.57 -0.44 -0.44
CA ASP A 234 -43.93 0.08 -0.20
C ASP A 234 -44.77 -0.92 0.63
N ALA A 235 -44.67 -2.21 0.35
CA ALA A 235 -45.28 -3.29 1.11
C ALA A 235 -44.73 -3.36 2.55
N LEU A 236 -43.42 -3.21 2.73
CA LEU A 236 -42.77 -3.17 4.03
C LEU A 236 -43.27 -2.04 4.91
N ALA A 237 -43.39 -0.83 4.34
CA ALA A 237 -43.97 0.32 5.03
C ALA A 237 -45.44 0.09 5.42
N ALA A 238 -46.20 -0.65 4.62
CA ALA A 238 -47.57 -1.05 4.95
C ALA A 238 -47.59 -2.07 6.10
N LEU A 239 -46.69 -3.05 6.11
CA LEU A 239 -46.55 -4.01 7.21
C LEU A 239 -46.24 -3.32 8.54
N GLU A 240 -45.36 -2.33 8.55
CA GLU A 240 -45.08 -1.52 9.76
C GLU A 240 -46.32 -0.84 10.32
N ARG A 241 -47.17 -0.26 9.45
CA ARG A 241 -48.43 0.37 9.87
C ARG A 241 -49.40 -0.65 10.48
N ILE A 242 -49.55 -1.81 9.83
CA ILE A 242 -50.46 -2.86 10.27
C ILE A 242 -50.01 -3.42 11.62
N VAL A 243 -48.72 -3.71 11.79
CA VAL A 243 -48.16 -4.22 13.05
C VAL A 243 -48.40 -3.24 14.21
N LYS A 244 -48.26 -1.93 13.97
CA LYS A 244 -48.57 -0.91 14.96
C LYS A 244 -50.05 -0.87 15.35
N ILE A 245 -50.95 -1.12 14.39
CA ILE A 245 -52.40 -1.12 14.62
C ILE A 245 -52.82 -2.37 15.38
N LEU A 246 -52.28 -3.53 15.00
CA LEU A 246 -52.67 -4.81 15.56
C LEU A 246 -52.04 -5.09 16.92
N ASP A 247 -50.92 -4.47 17.25
CA ASP A 247 -50.10 -4.66 18.47
C ASP A 247 -49.94 -6.16 18.85
N ASN A 248 -49.72 -7.01 17.86
CA ASN A 248 -49.65 -8.45 18.00
C ASN A 248 -48.20 -8.94 17.89
N ASN A 249 -47.74 -9.70 18.89
CA ASN A 249 -46.37 -10.19 18.96
C ASN A 249 -45.98 -11.08 17.78
N SER A 250 -46.92 -11.94 17.29
CA SER A 250 -46.66 -12.82 16.14
C SER A 250 -46.33 -12.00 14.86
N PHE A 251 -47.08 -10.93 14.60
CA PHE A 251 -46.83 -10.08 13.44
C PHE A 251 -45.52 -9.26 13.59
N SER A 252 -45.27 -8.75 14.79
CA SER A 252 -44.00 -8.08 15.09
C SER A 252 -42.81 -9.01 14.88
N PHE A 253 -42.91 -10.27 15.27
CA PHE A 253 -41.88 -11.26 15.06
C PHE A 253 -41.67 -11.56 13.56
N GLN A 254 -42.78 -11.77 12.83
CA GLN A 254 -42.70 -11.99 11.37
C GLN A 254 -42.08 -10.78 10.63
N LEU A 255 -42.46 -9.57 11.01
CA LEU A 255 -41.84 -8.35 10.46
C LEU A 255 -40.34 -8.29 10.73
N ALA A 256 -39.91 -8.66 11.94
CA ALA A 256 -38.49 -8.72 12.28
C ALA A 256 -37.72 -9.75 11.40
N VAL A 257 -38.34 -10.91 11.13
CA VAL A 257 -37.78 -11.90 10.22
C VAL A 257 -37.66 -11.39 8.78
N ILE A 258 -38.68 -10.70 8.28
CA ILE A 258 -38.67 -10.09 6.95
C ILE A 258 -37.55 -9.04 6.83
N TYR A 259 -37.41 -8.17 7.82
CA TYR A 259 -36.29 -7.20 7.82
C TYR A 259 -34.94 -7.88 7.77
N ARG A 260 -34.75 -8.97 8.53
CA ARG A 260 -33.50 -9.69 8.61
C ARG A 260 -33.19 -10.46 7.31
N ASP A 261 -34.15 -11.23 6.82
CA ASP A 261 -33.93 -12.24 5.77
C ASP A 261 -34.15 -11.70 4.36
N ASP A 262 -35.16 -10.84 4.19
CA ASP A 262 -35.54 -10.36 2.87
C ASP A 262 -34.85 -9.04 2.53
N PHE A 263 -34.62 -8.16 3.52
CA PHE A 263 -34.09 -6.81 3.29
C PHE A 263 -32.68 -6.58 3.84
N ASP A 264 -32.12 -7.53 4.61
CA ASP A 264 -30.80 -7.37 5.27
C ASP A 264 -30.73 -6.11 6.17
N GLN A 265 -31.87 -5.69 6.73
CA GLN A 265 -32.00 -4.54 7.61
C GLN A 265 -31.91 -4.99 9.08
N SER A 266 -30.71 -5.39 9.49
CA SER A 266 -30.47 -5.93 10.83
C SER A 266 -30.91 -5.01 11.96
N LEU A 267 -30.73 -3.70 11.83
CA LEU A 267 -31.12 -2.75 12.86
C LEU A 267 -32.66 -2.59 12.97
N SER A 268 -33.40 -2.63 11.87
CA SER A 268 -34.86 -2.63 11.89
C SER A 268 -35.41 -3.90 12.50
N ALA A 269 -34.83 -5.05 12.15
CA ALA A 269 -35.15 -6.34 12.77
C ALA A 269 -34.88 -6.31 14.28
N PHE A 270 -33.73 -5.76 14.68
CA PHE A 270 -33.34 -5.61 16.08
C PHE A 270 -34.38 -4.81 16.88
N LYS A 271 -34.83 -3.63 16.36
CA LYS A 271 -35.85 -2.80 17.00
C LYS A 271 -37.18 -3.53 17.16
N CYS A 272 -37.59 -4.33 16.17
CA CYS A 272 -38.79 -5.16 16.31
C CYS A 272 -38.63 -6.23 17.41
N TYR A 273 -37.50 -6.91 17.46
CA TYR A 273 -37.20 -7.86 18.54
C TYR A 273 -37.08 -7.20 19.90
N GLN A 274 -36.52 -5.97 19.98
CA GLN A 274 -36.45 -5.19 21.23
C GLN A 274 -37.85 -4.91 21.81
N LEU A 275 -38.80 -4.51 20.96
CA LEU A 275 -40.18 -4.29 21.38
C LEU A 275 -40.82 -5.57 21.98
N LEU A 276 -40.50 -6.74 21.41
CA LEU A 276 -40.97 -8.04 21.88
C LEU A 276 -40.28 -8.47 23.19
N ALA A 277 -38.98 -8.27 23.26
CA ALA A 277 -38.20 -8.58 24.47
C ALA A 277 -38.62 -7.71 25.65
N ASN A 278 -38.99 -6.44 25.43
CA ASN A 278 -39.54 -5.57 26.45
C ASN A 278 -40.92 -6.04 26.97
N LYS A 279 -41.62 -6.88 26.18
CA LYS A 279 -42.88 -7.56 26.59
C LYS A 279 -42.62 -8.94 27.22
N GLY A 280 -41.36 -9.33 27.43
CA GLY A 280 -40.98 -10.60 28.08
C GLY A 280 -40.77 -11.78 27.12
N ASP A 281 -40.61 -11.53 25.82
CA ASP A 281 -40.32 -12.57 24.83
C ASP A 281 -38.82 -12.96 24.85
N GLU A 282 -38.49 -14.10 25.47
CA GLU A 282 -37.12 -14.61 25.59
C GLU A 282 -36.54 -14.98 24.22
N ILE A 283 -37.37 -15.45 23.28
CA ILE A 283 -36.90 -15.81 21.93
C ILE A 283 -36.43 -14.54 21.19
N ALA A 284 -37.16 -13.46 21.35
CA ALA A 284 -36.76 -12.17 20.77
C ALA A 284 -35.40 -11.66 21.31
N LEU A 285 -35.15 -11.82 22.62
CA LEU A 285 -33.86 -11.48 23.22
C LEU A 285 -32.71 -12.31 22.61
N VAL A 286 -32.89 -13.59 22.42
CA VAL A 286 -31.90 -14.45 21.76
C VAL A 286 -31.66 -14.03 20.31
N GLN A 287 -32.69 -13.59 19.60
CA GLN A 287 -32.51 -13.08 18.23
C GLN A 287 -31.77 -11.71 18.21
N MET A 288 -32.04 -10.83 19.18
CA MET A 288 -31.27 -9.58 19.33
C MET A 288 -29.78 -9.86 19.55
N GLN A 289 -29.45 -10.80 20.41
CA GLN A 289 -28.05 -11.21 20.65
C GLN A 289 -27.40 -11.76 19.36
N LYS A 290 -28.09 -12.64 18.62
CA LYS A 290 -27.58 -13.16 17.33
C LYS A 290 -27.38 -12.07 16.29
N LEU A 291 -28.22 -11.03 16.28
CA LEU A 291 -28.02 -9.88 15.38
C LEU A 291 -26.85 -9.03 15.83
N ALA A 292 -26.73 -8.76 17.11
CA ALA A 292 -25.59 -8.03 17.69
C ALA A 292 -24.25 -8.76 17.44
N ASP A 293 -24.29 -10.09 17.35
CA ASP A 293 -23.12 -10.89 16.98
C ASP A 293 -22.66 -10.70 15.53
N LYS A 294 -23.50 -10.21 14.65
CA LYS A 294 -23.22 -10.06 13.23
C LYS A 294 -23.18 -8.62 12.75
N ASN A 295 -23.86 -7.72 13.46
CA ASN A 295 -24.03 -6.34 13.04
C ASN A 295 -23.59 -5.37 14.15
N THR A 296 -22.75 -4.43 13.80
CA THR A 296 -22.12 -3.48 14.75
C THR A 296 -23.09 -2.49 15.36
N ASP A 297 -24.09 -2.04 14.59
CA ASP A 297 -25.11 -1.12 15.08
C ASP A 297 -26.03 -1.82 16.08
N CYS A 298 -26.39 -3.07 15.80
CA CYS A 298 -27.15 -3.91 16.73
C CYS A 298 -26.37 -4.20 18.02
N ALA A 299 -25.05 -4.43 17.90
CA ALA A 299 -24.19 -4.60 19.06
C ALA A 299 -24.15 -3.35 19.93
N TYR A 300 -24.00 -2.18 19.32
CA TYR A 300 -24.01 -0.91 20.03
C TYR A 300 -25.34 -0.65 20.76
N GLU A 301 -26.47 -0.85 20.08
CA GLU A 301 -27.80 -0.68 20.70
C GLU A 301 -28.04 -1.69 21.82
N LEU A 302 -27.60 -2.93 21.66
CA LEU A 302 -27.72 -3.95 22.71
C LEU A 302 -26.85 -3.59 23.93
N ALA A 303 -25.63 -3.09 23.70
CA ALA A 303 -24.75 -2.64 24.76
C ALA A 303 -25.43 -1.54 25.62
N LYS A 304 -26.05 -0.53 24.99
CA LYS A 304 -26.78 0.53 25.70
C LYS A 304 -27.94 -0.01 26.52
N ILE A 305 -28.69 -0.97 25.98
CA ILE A 305 -29.79 -1.60 26.72
C ILE A 305 -29.26 -2.29 27.99
N TYR A 306 -28.14 -3.02 27.92
CA TYR A 306 -27.53 -3.64 29.08
C TYR A 306 -26.92 -2.63 30.05
N GLU A 307 -26.34 -1.51 29.57
CA GLU A 307 -25.80 -0.45 30.40
C GLU A 307 -26.89 0.23 31.22
N GLU A 308 -28.05 0.48 30.64
CA GLU A 308 -29.22 1.13 31.29
C GLU A 308 -29.97 0.15 32.24
N ASN A 309 -29.80 -1.15 32.04
CA ASN A 309 -30.57 -2.17 32.80
C ASN A 309 -29.81 -2.67 34.02
N ASN A 310 -30.02 -2.03 35.16
CA ASN A 310 -29.38 -2.35 36.44
C ASN A 310 -29.89 -3.64 37.15
N GLN A 311 -30.71 -4.46 36.49
CA GLN A 311 -31.35 -5.62 37.14
C GLN A 311 -30.45 -6.85 37.27
N SER A 312 -29.33 -6.88 36.54
CA SER A 312 -28.38 -7.99 36.51
C SER A 312 -27.03 -7.57 37.09
N GLU A 313 -26.48 -8.41 37.99
CA GLU A 313 -25.17 -8.13 38.63
C GLU A 313 -24.01 -7.97 37.61
N ASN A 314 -24.16 -8.58 36.44
CA ASN A 314 -23.16 -8.57 35.37
C ASN A 314 -23.53 -7.68 34.18
N HIS A 315 -24.50 -6.78 34.31
CA HIS A 315 -25.04 -5.99 33.21
C HIS A 315 -23.94 -5.16 32.52
N LEU A 316 -23.06 -4.51 33.28
CA LEU A 316 -21.96 -3.72 32.73
C LEU A 316 -20.91 -4.57 31.99
N GLN A 317 -20.62 -5.77 32.46
CA GLN A 317 -19.71 -6.68 31.74
C GLN A 317 -20.28 -7.09 30.38
N ILE A 318 -21.58 -7.34 30.33
CA ILE A 318 -22.26 -7.67 29.08
C ILE A 318 -22.30 -6.43 28.17
N ALA A 319 -22.59 -5.25 28.71
CA ALA A 319 -22.56 -3.98 27.96
C ALA A 319 -21.18 -3.76 27.33
N TYR A 320 -20.11 -3.86 28.11
CA TYR A 320 -18.74 -3.69 27.63
C TYR A 320 -18.37 -4.75 26.57
N HIS A 321 -18.82 -5.98 26.72
CA HIS A 321 -18.62 -7.00 25.68
C HIS A 321 -19.21 -6.57 24.33
N TYR A 322 -20.44 -6.06 24.32
CA TYR A 322 -21.09 -5.61 23.08
C TYR A 322 -20.55 -4.27 22.57
N PHE A 323 -20.16 -3.32 23.44
CA PHE A 323 -19.44 -2.13 23.02
C PHE A 323 -18.10 -2.48 22.36
N ALA A 324 -17.33 -3.39 22.95
CA ALA A 324 -16.09 -3.90 22.36
C ALA A 324 -16.32 -4.51 20.98
N ARG A 325 -17.39 -5.32 20.87
CA ARG A 325 -17.75 -5.93 19.61
C ARG A 325 -18.11 -4.90 18.53
N ALA A 326 -18.90 -3.90 18.87
CA ALA A 326 -19.24 -2.79 17.97
C ALA A 326 -17.99 -2.01 17.57
N MET A 327 -17.09 -1.71 18.52
CA MET A 327 -15.83 -1.00 18.24
C MET A 327 -14.90 -1.82 17.37
N ARG A 328 -14.78 -3.15 17.56
CA ARG A 328 -14.00 -4.03 16.66
C ARG A 328 -14.50 -3.99 15.22
N GLY A 329 -15.80 -3.77 15.02
CA GLY A 329 -16.42 -3.52 13.72
C GLY A 329 -16.35 -2.05 13.27
N ARG A 330 -15.58 -1.20 13.95
CA ARG A 330 -15.35 0.23 13.64
C ARG A 330 -16.58 1.12 13.81
N HIS A 331 -17.47 0.77 14.72
CA HIS A 331 -18.61 1.62 15.08
C HIS A 331 -18.14 2.82 15.92
N ARG A 332 -18.19 4.01 15.33
CA ARG A 332 -17.61 5.23 15.91
C ARG A 332 -18.24 5.61 17.25
N ALA A 333 -19.57 5.61 17.34
CA ALA A 333 -20.25 5.97 18.58
C ALA A 333 -19.93 5.01 19.74
N ALA A 334 -19.65 3.71 19.46
CA ALA A 334 -19.20 2.77 20.48
C ALA A 334 -17.79 3.09 20.97
N GLN A 335 -16.92 3.50 20.05
CA GLN A 335 -15.58 3.95 20.40
C GLN A 335 -15.62 5.21 21.26
N ASP A 336 -16.32 6.26 20.80
CA ASP A 336 -16.44 7.55 21.51
C ASP A 336 -17.03 7.33 22.92
N HIS A 337 -18.01 6.43 23.06
CA HIS A 337 -18.62 6.10 24.34
C HIS A 337 -17.65 5.37 25.29
N LEU A 338 -16.96 4.32 24.80
CA LEU A 338 -15.94 3.62 25.59
C LEU A 338 -14.76 4.53 25.96
N GLU A 339 -14.34 5.43 25.07
CA GLU A 339 -13.30 6.43 25.38
C GLU A 339 -13.75 7.34 26.51
N SER A 340 -14.98 7.85 26.48
CA SER A 340 -15.53 8.69 27.55
C SER A 340 -15.58 7.96 28.90
N LEU A 341 -16.00 6.69 28.92
CA LEU A 341 -16.01 5.87 30.14
C LEU A 341 -14.58 5.58 30.65
N ALA A 342 -13.66 5.29 29.76
CA ALA A 342 -12.28 5.05 30.10
C ALA A 342 -11.58 6.32 30.65
N GLU A 343 -11.87 7.50 30.08
CA GLU A 343 -11.39 8.80 30.55
C GLU A 343 -11.96 9.16 31.92
N SER A 344 -13.17 8.72 32.25
CA SER A 344 -13.75 8.89 33.59
C SER A 344 -13.06 8.05 34.67
N GLY A 345 -12.16 7.14 34.27
CA GLY A 345 -11.38 6.30 35.18
C GLY A 345 -11.93 4.90 35.39
N ASP A 346 -12.96 4.45 34.66
CA ASP A 346 -13.46 3.09 34.78
C ASP A 346 -12.45 2.04 34.25
N ALA A 347 -11.88 1.24 35.14
CA ALA A 347 -10.84 0.28 34.79
C ALA A 347 -11.33 -0.84 33.85
N ALA A 348 -12.62 -1.25 33.94
CA ALA A 348 -13.17 -2.24 33.05
C ALA A 348 -13.41 -1.68 31.65
N ALA A 349 -13.85 -0.42 31.53
CA ALA A 349 -13.95 0.30 30.26
C ALA A 349 -12.56 0.53 29.64
N GLN A 350 -11.57 0.93 30.41
CA GLN A 350 -10.16 1.08 29.97
C GLN A 350 -9.63 -0.23 29.39
N TYR A 351 -9.83 -1.34 30.08
CA TYR A 351 -9.41 -2.66 29.60
C TYR A 351 -10.19 -3.08 28.34
N THR A 352 -11.49 -2.84 28.29
CA THR A 352 -12.34 -3.17 27.14
C THR A 352 -11.91 -2.36 25.90
N LEU A 353 -11.59 -1.12 26.11
CA LEU A 353 -11.05 -0.23 25.08
C LEU A 353 -9.67 -0.73 24.60
N ALA A 354 -8.79 -1.09 25.53
CA ALA A 354 -7.50 -1.67 25.24
C ALA A 354 -7.59 -2.95 24.40
N ASP A 355 -8.44 -3.90 24.81
CA ASP A 355 -8.68 -5.15 24.07
C ASP A 355 -9.24 -4.89 22.66
N SER A 356 -10.12 -3.91 22.52
CA SER A 356 -10.67 -3.52 21.22
C SER A 356 -9.60 -2.89 20.31
N TYR A 357 -8.74 -2.02 20.83
CA TYR A 357 -7.60 -1.49 20.10
C TYR A 357 -6.57 -2.56 19.73
N TYR A 358 -6.34 -3.52 20.62
CA TYR A 358 -5.47 -4.65 20.33
C TYR A 358 -6.00 -5.49 19.14
N TYR A 359 -7.30 -5.77 19.12
CA TYR A 359 -7.93 -6.46 17.99
C TYR A 359 -7.80 -5.68 16.68
N GLN A 360 -7.85 -4.34 16.74
CA GLN A 360 -7.63 -3.45 15.60
C GLN A 360 -6.16 -3.26 15.24
N GLN A 361 -5.22 -3.94 15.93
CA GLN A 361 -3.76 -3.82 15.77
C GLN A 361 -3.20 -2.42 16.11
N CYS A 362 -3.94 -1.62 16.85
CA CYS A 362 -3.49 -0.33 17.38
C CYS A 362 -2.79 -0.53 18.73
N PHE A 363 -1.64 -1.19 18.70
CA PHE A 363 -0.97 -1.69 19.93
C PHE A 363 -0.57 -0.58 20.91
N ASP A 364 -0.15 0.57 20.42
CA ASP A 364 0.26 1.68 21.28
C ASP A 364 -0.91 2.17 22.17
N LYS A 365 -2.07 2.38 21.56
CA LYS A 365 -3.29 2.75 22.28
C LYS A 365 -3.77 1.61 23.22
N ALA A 366 -3.72 0.38 22.72
CA ALA A 366 -4.10 -0.79 23.52
C ALA A 366 -3.26 -0.91 24.79
N ILE A 367 -1.96 -0.72 24.67
CA ILE A 367 -1.03 -0.78 25.80
C ILE A 367 -1.26 0.39 26.76
N ALA A 368 -1.43 1.60 26.24
CA ALA A 368 -1.64 2.80 27.07
C ALA A 368 -2.87 2.64 27.98
N TRP A 369 -4.01 2.27 27.41
CA TRP A 369 -5.22 2.05 28.19
C TRP A 369 -5.13 0.83 29.12
N CYS A 370 -4.49 -0.23 28.65
CA CYS A 370 -4.30 -1.41 29.48
C CYS A 370 -3.40 -1.17 30.68
N LEU A 371 -2.36 -0.34 30.53
CA LEU A 371 -1.50 0.09 31.65
C LEU A 371 -2.28 0.90 32.68
N GLN A 372 -3.17 1.82 32.25
CA GLN A 372 -4.01 2.57 33.17
C GLN A 372 -4.97 1.69 33.98
N ALA A 373 -5.57 0.70 33.31
CA ALA A 373 -6.42 -0.27 33.99
C ALA A 373 -5.61 -1.16 34.97
N ALA A 374 -4.41 -1.56 34.57
CA ALA A 374 -3.52 -2.36 35.42
C ALA A 374 -3.02 -1.61 36.63
N GLU A 375 -2.80 -0.30 36.55
CA GLU A 375 -2.43 0.57 37.68
C GLU A 375 -3.54 0.63 38.74
N GLN A 376 -4.79 0.49 38.32
CA GLN A 376 -5.92 0.36 39.21
C GLN A 376 -6.12 -1.09 39.75
N HIS A 377 -5.13 -1.94 39.62
CA HIS A 377 -5.15 -3.36 40.02
C HIS A 377 -6.25 -4.18 39.33
N TYR A 378 -6.73 -3.75 38.14
CA TYR A 378 -7.70 -4.54 37.38
C TYR A 378 -7.04 -5.78 36.78
N GLN A 379 -7.30 -6.93 37.41
CA GLN A 379 -6.61 -8.18 37.14
C GLN A 379 -6.63 -8.61 35.66
N PRO A 380 -7.77 -8.49 34.93
CA PRO A 380 -7.78 -8.83 33.50
C PRO A 380 -6.78 -8.02 32.66
N ALA A 381 -6.53 -6.75 32.99
CA ALA A 381 -5.55 -5.95 32.28
C ALA A 381 -4.11 -6.39 32.59
N VAL A 382 -3.82 -6.69 33.87
CA VAL A 382 -2.51 -7.22 34.26
C VAL A 382 -2.21 -8.54 33.55
N ASP A 383 -3.19 -9.45 33.52
CA ASP A 383 -3.04 -10.75 32.85
C ASP A 383 -2.91 -10.61 31.34
N PHE A 384 -3.64 -9.67 30.76
CA PHE A 384 -3.55 -9.36 29.34
C PHE A 384 -2.16 -8.85 28.94
N LEU A 385 -1.60 -7.86 29.68
CA LEU A 385 -0.26 -7.36 29.43
C LEU A 385 0.81 -8.46 29.50
N LYS A 386 0.66 -9.40 30.46
CA LYS A 386 1.61 -10.50 30.63
C LYS A 386 1.48 -11.59 29.56
N ASN A 387 0.30 -11.88 29.09
CA ASN A 387 -0.01 -13.08 28.28
C ASN A 387 -0.29 -12.79 26.80
N ALA A 388 -0.71 -11.57 26.45
CA ALA A 388 -0.97 -11.23 25.05
C ALA A 388 0.31 -11.34 24.20
N PRO A 389 0.24 -11.90 22.99
CA PRO A 389 1.39 -12.05 22.11
C PRO A 389 1.72 -10.71 21.43
N PHE A 390 2.31 -9.80 22.19
CA PHE A 390 2.75 -8.52 21.68
C PHE A 390 4.01 -8.64 20.82
N THR A 391 4.22 -7.66 19.97
CA THR A 391 5.48 -7.53 19.23
C THR A 391 6.63 -7.14 20.17
N LYS A 392 7.86 -7.39 19.73
CA LYS A 392 9.04 -6.98 20.49
C LYS A 392 9.06 -5.48 20.84
N GLY A 393 8.54 -4.64 19.92
CA GLY A 393 8.43 -3.19 20.15
C GLY A 393 7.43 -2.84 21.26
N CYS A 394 6.29 -3.53 21.30
CA CYS A 394 5.29 -3.33 22.33
C CYS A 394 5.82 -3.71 23.73
N TYR A 395 6.46 -4.87 23.86
CA TYR A 395 7.10 -5.26 25.11
C TYR A 395 8.17 -4.26 25.53
N LEU A 396 8.95 -3.73 24.59
CA LEU A 396 9.95 -2.70 24.85
C LEU A 396 9.31 -1.41 25.37
N PHE A 397 8.20 -0.99 24.77
CA PHE A 397 7.45 0.19 25.19
C PHE A 397 6.91 0.01 26.63
N ILE A 398 6.25 -1.10 26.93
CA ILE A 398 5.74 -1.42 28.28
C ILE A 398 6.90 -1.40 29.29
N ALA A 399 8.04 -2.01 28.95
CA ALA A 399 9.20 -2.03 29.83
C ALA A 399 9.70 -0.61 30.16
N LYS A 400 9.82 0.25 29.14
CA LYS A 400 10.24 1.65 29.33
C LYS A 400 9.25 2.45 30.16
N THR A 401 7.96 2.26 29.95
CA THR A 401 6.91 2.94 30.72
C THR A 401 7.01 2.62 32.21
N TYR A 402 7.16 1.34 32.55
CA TYR A 402 7.37 0.94 33.95
C TYR A 402 8.73 1.40 34.52
N GLU A 403 9.76 1.50 33.70
CA GLU A 403 11.06 1.99 34.14
C GLU A 403 11.05 3.48 34.47
N GLN A 404 10.38 4.27 33.63
CA GLN A 404 10.39 5.75 33.75
C GLN A 404 9.29 6.27 34.67
N GLY A 405 8.20 5.54 34.80
CA GLY A 405 7.03 6.00 35.54
C GLY A 405 6.32 7.14 34.81
N GLN A 406 5.90 6.92 33.55
CA GLN A 406 5.26 7.94 32.70
C GLN A 406 3.74 7.79 32.63
N GLU A 407 3.03 8.88 32.30
CA GLU A 407 1.59 8.91 32.01
C GLU A 407 0.68 8.37 33.14
N GLY A 408 1.06 8.61 34.39
CA GLY A 408 0.28 8.14 35.55
C GLY A 408 0.58 6.71 35.99
N ILE A 409 1.53 6.03 35.32
CA ILE A 409 1.99 4.69 35.69
C ILE A 409 3.13 4.78 36.68
N ALA A 410 3.02 4.11 37.82
CA ALA A 410 4.06 4.08 38.84
C ALA A 410 5.31 3.34 38.34
N LYS A 411 6.48 3.85 38.73
CA LYS A 411 7.75 3.20 38.42
C LYS A 411 7.82 1.81 39.08
N ASN A 412 8.06 0.79 38.28
CA ASN A 412 8.18 -0.60 38.71
C ASN A 412 9.32 -1.33 37.98
N ASN A 413 10.47 -1.41 38.68
CA ASN A 413 11.66 -2.01 38.07
C ASN A 413 11.53 -3.51 37.78
N ASP A 414 10.74 -4.26 38.56
CA ASP A 414 10.55 -5.71 38.37
C ASP A 414 9.71 -5.99 37.14
N LEU A 415 8.63 -5.23 36.95
CA LEU A 415 7.83 -5.32 35.73
C LEU A 415 8.60 -4.82 34.51
N ALA A 416 9.36 -3.76 34.63
CA ALA A 416 10.25 -3.28 33.57
C ALA A 416 11.22 -4.38 33.12
N LEU A 417 11.89 -5.02 34.07
CA LEU A 417 12.81 -6.13 33.77
C LEU A 417 12.10 -7.31 33.10
N TYR A 418 10.93 -7.69 33.61
CA TYR A 418 10.11 -8.76 33.03
C TYR A 418 9.77 -8.49 31.56
N PHE A 419 9.34 -7.27 31.24
CA PHE A 419 8.98 -6.92 29.87
C PHE A 419 10.20 -6.69 28.96
N TYR A 420 11.33 -6.24 29.49
CA TYR A 420 12.61 -6.25 28.75
C TYR A 420 13.02 -7.69 28.38
N GLU A 421 12.87 -8.67 29.30
CA GLU A 421 13.17 -10.07 29.01
C GLU A 421 12.21 -10.65 27.95
N LYS A 422 10.92 -10.31 27.99
CA LYS A 422 9.96 -10.66 26.95
C LYS A 422 10.34 -10.06 25.58
N SER A 423 10.70 -8.79 25.56
CA SER A 423 11.13 -8.10 24.33
C SER A 423 12.44 -8.71 23.78
N TYR A 424 13.37 -9.07 24.65
CA TYR A 424 14.60 -9.76 24.27
C TYR A 424 14.33 -11.16 23.70
N ALA A 425 13.47 -11.94 24.33
CA ALA A 425 13.05 -13.26 23.84
C ALA A 425 12.40 -13.19 22.47
N ALA A 426 11.71 -12.06 22.16
CA ALA A 426 11.15 -11.76 20.85
C ALA A 426 12.16 -11.18 19.84
N GLY A 427 13.45 -11.10 20.20
CA GLY A 427 14.55 -10.64 19.33
C GLY A 427 14.69 -9.11 19.24
N SER A 428 14.35 -8.36 20.28
CA SER A 428 14.63 -6.93 20.35
C SER A 428 16.09 -6.66 20.69
N LYS A 429 16.76 -6.00 19.77
CA LYS A 429 18.15 -5.54 19.95
C LYS A 429 18.27 -4.46 21.03
N GLU A 430 17.28 -3.57 21.11
CA GLU A 430 17.18 -2.52 22.12
C GLU A 430 17.02 -3.13 23.53
N ALA A 431 16.13 -4.10 23.66
CA ALA A 431 15.92 -4.77 24.94
C ALA A 431 17.17 -5.50 25.43
N ALA A 432 17.92 -6.12 24.52
CA ALA A 432 19.20 -6.72 24.83
C ALA A 432 20.17 -5.69 25.43
N PHE A 433 20.26 -4.50 24.83
CA PHE A 433 21.11 -3.42 25.32
C PHE A 433 20.71 -2.93 26.73
N TYR A 434 19.42 -2.65 26.93
CA TYR A 434 18.90 -2.22 28.24
C TYR A 434 19.09 -3.29 29.33
N LEU A 435 18.88 -4.57 29.00
CA LEU A 435 19.16 -5.67 29.93
C LEU A 435 20.63 -5.74 30.28
N GLY A 436 21.51 -5.51 29.31
CA GLY A 436 22.95 -5.41 29.56
C GLY A 436 23.29 -4.32 30.58
N GLN A 437 22.74 -3.12 30.40
CA GLN A 437 22.93 -2.00 31.32
C GLN A 437 22.39 -2.31 32.75
N ARG A 438 21.23 -2.96 32.82
CA ARG A 438 20.61 -3.32 34.11
C ARG A 438 21.36 -4.44 34.86
N CYS A 439 21.97 -5.37 34.13
CA CYS A 439 22.77 -6.43 34.71
C CYS A 439 24.15 -5.94 35.21
N GLN A 440 24.55 -4.68 34.93
CA GLN A 440 25.82 -4.09 35.43
C GLN A 440 25.76 -3.68 36.91
N CYS A 441 24.84 -4.21 37.72
CA CYS A 441 24.80 -3.90 39.15
C CYS A 441 26.08 -4.40 39.82
N PHE A 442 26.91 -3.48 40.20
CA PHE A 442 28.08 -3.69 41.09
C PHE A 442 27.58 -3.69 42.54
N ASP A 443 28.19 -4.48 43.38
CA ASP A 443 27.96 -4.40 44.82
C ASP A 443 28.43 -3.04 45.40
N GLU A 444 28.08 -2.74 46.65
CA GLU A 444 28.46 -1.48 47.31
C GLU A 444 30.01 -1.30 47.43
N SER A 445 30.77 -2.36 47.18
CA SER A 445 32.24 -2.36 47.13
C SER A 445 32.81 -2.20 45.73
N GLY A 446 31.99 -2.06 44.71
CA GLY A 446 32.42 -1.92 43.31
C GLY A 446 32.84 -3.23 42.65
N ASN A 447 32.61 -4.37 43.29
CA ASN A 447 32.93 -5.68 42.72
C ASN A 447 31.75 -6.20 41.88
N SER A 448 32.06 -6.66 40.70
CA SER A 448 31.04 -7.27 39.83
C SER A 448 30.79 -8.72 40.25
N ASN A 449 29.52 -9.08 40.45
CA ASN A 449 29.15 -10.48 40.54
C ASN A 449 29.54 -11.18 39.20
N PRO A 450 30.40 -12.23 39.22
CA PRO A 450 30.84 -12.89 38.00
C PRO A 450 29.72 -13.39 37.09
N PHE A 451 28.60 -13.78 37.68
CA PHE A 451 27.42 -14.21 36.94
C PHE A 451 26.70 -13.01 36.25
N ALA A 452 26.55 -11.90 36.97
CA ALA A 452 25.97 -10.67 36.44
C ALA A 452 26.84 -10.09 35.31
N PHE A 453 28.16 -10.09 35.51
CA PHE A 453 29.13 -9.70 34.48
C PHE A 453 28.97 -10.50 33.18
N LYS A 454 28.97 -11.83 33.29
CA LYS A 454 28.79 -12.69 32.10
C LYS A 454 27.45 -12.41 31.39
N LYS A 455 26.36 -12.30 32.17
CA LYS A 455 25.03 -12.04 31.65
C LYS A 455 24.94 -10.69 30.95
N ALA A 456 25.54 -9.64 31.53
CA ALA A 456 25.60 -8.31 30.91
C ALA A 456 26.39 -8.32 29.59
N GLY A 457 27.55 -8.98 29.58
CA GLY A 457 28.38 -9.12 28.40
C GLY A 457 27.66 -9.85 27.27
N ASP A 458 27.00 -10.96 27.60
CA ASP A 458 26.19 -11.73 26.62
C ASP A 458 25.05 -10.88 26.00
N TYR A 459 24.39 -10.04 26.79
CA TYR A 459 23.36 -9.14 26.32
C TYR A 459 23.92 -8.06 25.38
N PHE A 460 25.03 -7.40 25.69
CA PHE A 460 25.64 -6.42 24.80
C PHE A 460 26.14 -7.04 23.49
N ILE A 461 26.75 -8.23 23.58
CA ILE A 461 27.18 -8.97 22.38
C ILE A 461 25.97 -9.31 21.50
N LYS A 462 24.86 -9.76 22.09
CA LYS A 462 23.63 -10.04 21.35
C LYS A 462 23.01 -8.79 20.75
N ALA A 463 22.97 -7.68 21.48
CA ALA A 463 22.50 -6.40 20.98
C ALA A 463 23.28 -5.97 19.73
N ALA A 464 24.61 -6.04 19.79
CA ALA A 464 25.49 -5.73 18.66
C ALA A 464 25.29 -6.69 17.48
N GLN A 465 25.19 -8.00 17.72
CA GLN A 465 24.92 -9.01 16.69
C GLN A 465 23.59 -8.79 15.97
N TRP A 466 22.60 -8.28 16.68
CA TRP A 466 21.29 -7.94 16.10
C TRP A 466 21.26 -6.54 15.45
N GLY A 467 22.40 -5.84 15.42
CA GLY A 467 22.56 -4.54 14.78
C GLY A 467 22.02 -3.36 15.58
N TYR A 468 22.09 -3.44 16.91
CA TYR A 468 21.89 -2.27 17.76
C TYR A 468 23.20 -1.54 17.92
N ALA A 469 23.22 -0.25 17.64
CA ALA A 469 24.29 0.70 17.93
C ALA A 469 25.63 0.04 18.32
N GLU A 470 26.34 -0.58 17.36
CA GLU A 470 27.52 -1.41 17.61
C GLU A 470 28.59 -0.65 18.42
N ALA A 471 28.64 0.65 18.21
CA ALA A 471 29.50 1.56 18.93
C ALA A 471 29.17 1.63 20.42
N ASP A 472 27.89 1.81 20.77
CA ASP A 472 27.45 1.90 22.17
C ASP A 472 27.62 0.55 22.88
N CYS A 473 27.30 -0.55 22.20
CA CYS A 473 27.51 -1.89 22.76
C CYS A 473 28.99 -2.17 23.05
N ALA A 474 29.88 -1.77 22.14
CA ALA A 474 31.30 -1.90 22.34
C ALA A 474 31.81 -1.02 23.50
N TYR A 475 31.30 0.21 23.62
CA TYR A 475 31.61 1.11 24.70
C TYR A 475 31.19 0.54 26.07
N GLU A 476 29.98 0.05 26.19
CA GLU A 476 29.49 -0.57 27.42
C GLU A 476 30.27 -1.86 27.79
N LEU A 477 30.61 -2.67 26.78
CA LEU A 477 31.51 -3.82 26.99
C LEU A 477 32.89 -3.39 27.49
N ALA A 478 33.45 -2.33 26.92
CA ALA A 478 34.73 -1.80 27.38
C ALA A 478 34.69 -1.39 28.84
N LYS A 479 33.67 -0.61 29.24
CA LYS A 479 33.47 -0.21 30.65
C LYS A 479 33.27 -1.39 31.60
N LEU A 480 32.57 -2.41 31.11
CA LEU A 480 32.33 -3.63 31.86
C LEU A 480 33.66 -4.36 32.14
N TYR A 481 34.51 -4.53 31.11
CA TYR A 481 35.84 -5.15 31.27
C TYR A 481 36.80 -4.30 32.09
N GLU A 482 36.80 -2.98 31.90
CA GLU A 482 37.66 -2.05 32.65
C GLU A 482 37.46 -2.19 34.17
N LYS A 483 36.23 -2.29 34.63
CA LYS A 483 35.89 -2.42 36.05
C LYS A 483 36.11 -3.82 36.61
N ASN A 484 36.33 -4.81 35.76
CA ASN A 484 36.45 -6.19 36.23
C ASN A 484 37.92 -6.63 36.41
N THR A 485 38.51 -6.25 37.52
CA THR A 485 39.92 -6.53 37.89
C THR A 485 40.24 -8.02 38.08
N HIS A 486 39.24 -8.89 38.18
CA HIS A 486 39.42 -10.34 38.32
C HIS A 486 39.82 -11.05 37.03
N ILE A 487 39.61 -10.41 35.89
CA ILE A 487 39.98 -10.97 34.60
C ILE A 487 41.41 -10.59 34.26
N LYS A 488 42.22 -11.60 33.97
CA LYS A 488 43.59 -11.35 33.50
C LYS A 488 43.51 -10.56 32.17
N ASN A 489 44.29 -9.50 32.05
CA ASN A 489 44.30 -8.62 30.88
C ASN A 489 42.96 -7.85 30.62
N HIS A 490 42.21 -7.60 31.67
CA HIS A 490 40.91 -6.90 31.56
C HIS A 490 41.04 -5.52 30.86
N LEU A 491 42.12 -4.76 31.13
CA LEU A 491 42.36 -3.46 30.51
C LEU A 491 42.64 -3.60 28.98
N GLU A 492 43.46 -4.58 28.58
CA GLU A 492 43.69 -4.80 27.13
C GLU A 492 42.39 -5.14 26.40
N ILE A 493 41.54 -5.95 27.03
CA ILE A 493 40.23 -6.31 26.46
C ILE A 493 39.33 -5.06 26.39
N ALA A 494 39.34 -4.26 27.49
CA ALA A 494 38.58 -3.00 27.53
C ALA A 494 39.01 -2.05 26.41
N TYR A 495 40.31 -1.84 26.24
CA TYR A 495 40.84 -0.95 25.21
C TYR A 495 40.49 -1.41 23.80
N ARG A 496 40.52 -2.72 23.52
CA ARG A 496 40.05 -3.27 22.22
C ARG A 496 38.60 -2.94 21.96
N TYR A 497 37.73 -3.01 22.98
CA TYR A 497 36.34 -2.65 22.83
C TYR A 497 36.13 -1.14 22.70
N PHE A 498 36.91 -0.29 23.43
CA PHE A 498 36.92 1.16 23.20
C PHE A 498 37.37 1.50 21.78
N ALA A 499 38.41 0.83 21.28
CA ALA A 499 38.88 0.97 19.90
C ALA A 499 37.77 0.60 18.89
N LYS A 500 37.09 -0.52 19.13
CA LYS A 500 35.98 -0.93 18.30
C LYS A 500 34.83 0.09 18.32
N ALA A 501 34.51 0.67 19.46
CA ALA A 501 33.53 1.74 19.57
C ALA A 501 33.97 3.00 18.82
N MET A 502 35.23 3.40 18.95
CA MET A 502 35.83 4.54 18.24
C MET A 502 35.77 4.34 16.71
N LEU A 503 36.07 3.16 16.20
CA LEU A 503 35.99 2.83 14.77
C LEU A 503 34.55 2.98 14.22
N ASN A 504 33.56 2.77 15.07
CA ASN A 504 32.14 3.00 14.78
C ASN A 504 31.64 4.41 15.19
N HIS A 505 32.58 5.38 15.27
CA HIS A 505 32.30 6.82 15.52
C HIS A 505 31.73 7.15 16.91
N HIS A 506 32.11 6.39 17.97
CA HIS A 506 31.73 6.71 19.33
C HIS A 506 32.73 7.72 19.95
N ASP A 507 32.34 8.98 20.05
CA ASP A 507 33.22 10.07 20.46
C ASP A 507 33.74 9.93 21.88
N MET A 508 32.90 9.50 22.83
CA MET A 508 33.34 9.27 24.22
C MET A 508 34.45 8.23 24.33
N SER A 509 34.43 7.18 23.47
CA SER A 509 35.53 6.19 23.46
C SER A 509 36.81 6.79 22.94
N ARG A 510 36.74 7.69 21.95
CA ARG A 510 37.91 8.41 21.42
C ARG A 510 38.53 9.30 22.47
N GLU A 511 37.71 10.12 23.13
CA GLU A 511 38.14 11.03 24.16
C GLU A 511 38.77 10.29 25.36
N TYR A 512 38.15 9.18 25.74
CA TYR A 512 38.62 8.36 26.83
C TYR A 512 40.00 7.71 26.54
N LEU A 513 40.12 7.04 25.37
CA LEU A 513 41.41 6.48 24.94
C LEU A 513 42.49 7.56 24.77
N ALA A 514 42.11 8.73 24.24
CA ALA A 514 43.04 9.86 24.11
C ALA A 514 43.56 10.33 25.49
N SER A 515 42.67 10.48 26.46
CA SER A 515 43.03 10.85 27.83
C SER A 515 43.99 9.84 28.47
N LEU A 516 43.77 8.54 28.29
CA LEU A 516 44.67 7.49 28.78
C LEU A 516 46.01 7.50 28.04
N ALA A 517 46.01 7.69 26.73
CA ALA A 517 47.22 7.80 25.94
C ALA A 517 48.06 9.02 26.33
N ASP A 518 47.41 10.16 26.61
CA ASP A 518 48.08 11.38 27.10
C ASP A 518 48.64 11.23 28.53
N SER A 519 47.99 10.40 29.36
CA SER A 519 48.53 10.06 30.69
C SER A 519 49.75 9.13 30.64
N GLY A 520 50.12 8.61 29.48
CA GLY A 520 51.29 7.79 29.25
C GLY A 520 51.02 6.28 29.23
N ASP A 521 49.76 5.82 29.20
CA ASP A 521 49.46 4.38 29.09
C ASP A 521 49.83 3.84 27.70
N ALA A 522 50.86 2.97 27.67
CA ALA A 522 51.40 2.43 26.41
C ALA A 522 50.41 1.55 25.64
N ALA A 523 49.56 0.82 26.36
CA ALA A 523 48.53 -0.02 25.71
C ALA A 523 47.42 0.82 25.11
N ALA A 524 47.01 1.91 25.79
CA ALA A 524 46.05 2.88 25.24
C ALA A 524 46.64 3.63 24.03
N GLN A 525 47.90 4.08 24.11
CA GLN A 525 48.62 4.71 23.00
C GLN A 525 48.62 3.80 21.76
N TYR A 526 49.02 2.52 21.94
CA TYR A 526 48.99 1.55 20.83
C TYR A 526 47.59 1.29 20.28
N THR A 527 46.62 1.11 21.17
CA THR A 527 45.24 0.85 20.75
C THR A 527 44.66 2.01 19.94
N LEU A 528 44.96 3.22 20.37
CA LEU A 528 44.58 4.43 19.67
C LEU A 528 45.32 4.58 18.33
N ALA A 529 46.62 4.23 18.31
CA ALA A 529 47.45 4.19 17.10
C ALA A 529 46.86 3.22 16.05
N ASP A 530 46.53 1.98 16.45
CA ASP A 530 45.91 0.99 15.58
C ASP A 530 44.55 1.46 15.04
N SER A 531 43.74 2.10 15.89
CA SER A 531 42.46 2.68 15.49
C SER A 531 42.61 3.80 14.47
N TYR A 532 43.57 4.71 14.63
CA TYR A 532 43.89 5.75 13.67
C TYR A 532 44.45 5.18 12.36
N TYR A 533 45.24 4.12 12.45
CA TYR A 533 45.74 3.42 11.27
C TYR A 533 44.58 2.85 10.41
N GLN A 534 43.59 2.20 11.04
CA GLN A 534 42.43 1.68 10.36
C GLN A 534 41.56 2.80 9.75
N GLN A 535 41.57 4.00 10.34
CA GLN A 535 40.94 5.21 9.83
C GLN A 535 41.80 5.95 8.79
N GLN A 536 42.95 5.42 8.39
CA GLN A 536 43.90 6.01 7.45
C GLN A 536 44.53 7.35 7.93
N CYS A 537 44.45 7.62 9.21
CA CYS A 537 45.08 8.78 9.84
C CYS A 537 46.52 8.42 10.25
N PHE A 538 47.38 8.17 9.28
CA PHE A 538 48.71 7.57 9.48
C PHE A 538 49.66 8.42 10.36
N ASP A 539 49.62 9.76 10.25
CA ASP A 539 50.45 10.65 11.04
C ASP A 539 50.24 10.43 12.54
N LYS A 540 48.97 10.43 12.97
CA LYS A 540 48.60 10.19 14.36
C LYS A 540 48.91 8.75 14.82
N ALA A 541 48.66 7.81 13.91
CA ALA A 541 48.92 6.39 14.19
C ALA A 541 50.42 6.14 14.45
N ILE A 542 51.30 6.75 13.68
CA ILE A 542 52.74 6.59 13.81
C ILE A 542 53.25 7.31 15.07
N ASP A 543 52.80 8.56 15.32
CA ASP A 543 53.19 9.30 16.52
C ASP A 543 52.88 8.52 17.80
N LEU A 544 51.66 8.06 17.97
CA LEU A 544 51.25 7.26 19.13
C LEU A 544 51.95 5.89 19.19
N GLY A 545 52.12 5.25 18.02
CA GLY A 545 52.85 3.99 17.92
C GLY A 545 54.31 4.12 18.37
N LEU A 546 54.97 5.21 18.00
CA LEU A 546 56.34 5.50 18.47
C LEU A 546 56.42 5.72 19.98
N ARG A 547 55.50 6.52 20.54
CA ARG A 547 55.41 6.75 22.00
C ARG A 547 55.19 5.45 22.78
N ALA A 548 54.32 4.57 22.29
CA ALA A 548 54.11 3.27 22.92
C ALA A 548 55.33 2.34 22.78
N ALA A 549 55.98 2.36 21.63
CA ALA A 549 57.19 1.56 21.40
C ALA A 549 58.36 2.00 22.24
N GLU A 550 58.50 3.30 22.55
CA GLU A 550 59.53 3.84 23.47
C GLU A 550 59.38 3.32 24.91
N GLN A 551 58.14 3.03 25.30
CA GLN A 551 57.86 2.39 26.59
C GLN A 551 58.06 0.85 26.54
N HIS A 552 58.74 0.33 25.56
CA HIS A 552 59.00 -1.11 25.35
C HIS A 552 57.71 -1.94 25.19
N TYR A 553 56.61 -1.32 24.70
CA TYR A 553 55.35 -2.04 24.43
C TYR A 553 55.50 -2.84 23.12
N GLU A 554 55.75 -4.13 23.23
CA GLU A 554 56.02 -5.04 22.12
C GLU A 554 54.98 -4.95 20.97
N PRO A 555 53.66 -4.89 21.23
CA PRO A 555 52.69 -4.79 20.14
C PRO A 555 52.86 -3.53 19.29
N ALA A 556 53.26 -2.40 19.88
CA ALA A 556 53.47 -1.15 19.15
C ALA A 556 54.70 -1.26 18.22
N LEU A 557 55.80 -1.83 18.71
CA LEU A 557 56.97 -2.06 17.89
C LEU A 557 56.71 -3.05 16.77
N TYR A 558 55.92 -4.11 17.04
CA TYR A 558 55.47 -5.05 16.02
C TYR A 558 54.62 -4.37 14.98
N PHE A 559 53.68 -3.50 15.37
CA PHE A 559 52.85 -2.70 14.48
C PHE A 559 53.71 -1.83 13.56
N LEU A 560 54.60 -1.01 14.08
CA LEU A 560 55.47 -0.13 13.29
C LEU A 560 56.29 -0.92 12.26
N LYS A 561 56.79 -2.09 12.63
CA LYS A 561 57.58 -2.95 11.76
C LYS A 561 56.80 -3.62 10.65
N ASN A 562 55.54 -3.98 10.88
CA ASN A 562 54.79 -4.87 10.00
C ASN A 562 53.58 -4.19 9.32
N ALA A 563 53.14 -3.02 9.77
CA ALA A 563 52.06 -2.29 9.09
C ALA A 563 52.53 -1.87 7.69
N PRO A 564 51.71 -2.11 6.65
CA PRO A 564 52.03 -1.69 5.27
C PRO A 564 51.90 -0.17 5.14
N LEU A 565 52.95 0.56 5.51
CA LEU A 565 53.02 2.01 5.41
C LEU A 565 53.61 2.44 4.08
N ALA A 566 53.25 3.66 3.61
CA ALA A 566 53.92 4.24 2.46
C ALA A 566 55.39 4.61 2.78
N LYS A 567 56.27 4.63 1.79
CA LYS A 567 57.69 4.92 1.95
C LYS A 567 58.00 6.16 2.76
N ALA A 568 57.21 7.22 2.62
CA ALA A 568 57.38 8.47 3.35
C ALA A 568 57.29 8.28 4.89
N TYR A 569 56.40 7.38 5.33
CA TYR A 569 56.26 7.08 6.75
C TYR A 569 57.43 6.23 7.29
N TYR A 570 57.90 5.27 6.53
CA TYR A 570 59.13 4.54 6.90
C TYR A 570 60.34 5.47 6.98
N LEU A 571 60.47 6.43 6.06
CA LEU A 571 61.49 7.45 6.09
C LEU A 571 61.34 8.33 7.34
N PHE A 572 60.12 8.76 7.68
CA PHE A 572 59.86 9.56 8.88
C PHE A 572 60.24 8.82 10.16
N ILE A 573 59.79 7.58 10.32
CA ILE A 573 60.11 6.72 11.48
C ILE A 573 61.61 6.52 11.61
N ALA A 574 62.30 6.26 10.49
CA ALA A 574 63.75 6.12 10.47
C ALA A 574 64.46 7.38 10.95
N LYS A 575 64.05 8.57 10.48
CA LYS A 575 64.59 9.86 10.90
C LYS A 575 64.37 10.13 12.39
N VAL A 576 63.19 9.76 12.95
CA VAL A 576 62.88 9.91 14.36
C VAL A 576 63.85 9.07 15.21
N TYR A 577 64.09 7.81 14.87
CA TYR A 577 65.04 6.95 15.59
C TYR A 577 66.49 7.36 15.38
N GLU A 578 66.87 7.91 14.23
CA GLU A 578 68.21 8.44 13.98
C GLU A 578 68.53 9.67 14.83
N GLN A 579 67.55 10.58 14.95
CA GLN A 579 67.78 11.90 15.58
C GLN A 579 67.45 11.91 17.08
N GLY A 580 66.63 10.97 17.54
CA GLY A 580 66.15 10.97 18.92
C GLY A 580 65.25 12.17 19.20
N LYS A 581 64.17 12.36 18.41
CA LYS A 581 63.22 13.47 18.53
C LYS A 581 61.95 13.09 19.28
N GLU A 582 61.28 14.10 19.83
CA GLU A 582 59.90 13.97 20.40
C GLU A 582 59.80 12.97 21.57
N GLY A 583 60.88 12.84 22.37
CA GLY A 583 60.91 11.89 23.49
C GLY A 583 61.27 10.47 23.13
N ILE A 584 61.58 10.21 21.86
CA ILE A 584 62.01 8.90 21.37
C ILE A 584 63.53 8.82 21.44
N ALA A 585 64.09 7.81 22.10
CA ALA A 585 65.52 7.64 22.20
C ALA A 585 66.18 7.29 20.85
N LYS A 586 67.41 7.78 20.63
CA LYS A 586 68.17 7.46 19.44
C LYS A 586 68.47 5.95 19.38
N ASN A 587 68.12 5.34 18.27
CA ASN A 587 68.33 3.91 18.00
C ASN A 587 68.70 3.67 16.54
N ASN A 588 70.01 3.54 16.31
CA ASN A 588 70.52 3.37 14.95
C ASN A 588 70.06 2.05 14.31
N ASP A 589 69.87 0.97 15.04
CA ASP A 589 69.44 -0.33 14.50
C ASP A 589 68.00 -0.27 13.96
N LEU A 590 67.12 0.43 14.69
CA LEU A 590 65.77 0.68 14.23
C LEU A 590 65.76 1.68 13.07
N ALA A 591 66.57 2.73 13.09
CA ALA A 591 66.73 3.66 12.00
C ALA A 591 67.15 2.94 10.72
N TRP A 592 68.16 2.09 10.79
CA TRP A 592 68.57 1.26 9.66
C TRP A 592 67.46 0.36 9.16
N TYR A 593 66.77 -0.34 10.02
CA TYR A 593 65.62 -1.18 9.63
C TYR A 593 64.57 -0.43 8.83
N PHE A 594 64.15 0.74 9.29
CA PHE A 594 63.11 1.52 8.63
C PHE A 594 63.61 2.23 7.37
N TYR A 595 64.89 2.67 7.30
CA TYR A 595 65.48 3.14 6.06
C TYR A 595 65.50 2.03 5.01
N GLU A 596 65.88 0.81 5.35
CA GLU A 596 65.83 -0.34 4.42
C GLU A 596 64.42 -0.59 3.93
N LYS A 597 63.40 -0.48 4.78
CA LYS A 597 62.00 -0.56 4.35
C LYS A 597 61.62 0.50 3.33
N ALA A 598 62.03 1.75 3.53
CA ALA A 598 61.77 2.85 2.59
C ALA A 598 62.50 2.66 1.27
N ILE A 599 63.71 2.09 1.34
CA ILE A 599 64.56 1.77 0.14
C ILE A 599 63.91 0.71 -0.75
N VAL A 600 63.15 -0.26 -0.21
CA VAL A 600 62.41 -1.25 -0.99
C VAL A 600 61.41 -0.53 -1.92
N GLU A 601 60.83 0.60 -1.48
CA GLU A 601 59.94 1.49 -2.23
C GLU A 601 60.67 2.55 -3.08
N LYS A 602 62.00 2.40 -3.26
CA LYS A 602 62.88 3.31 -4.01
C LYS A 602 62.88 4.74 -3.48
N ASP A 603 62.88 4.92 -2.16
CA ASP A 603 62.98 6.24 -1.55
C ASP A 603 64.41 6.78 -1.63
N GLN A 604 64.61 7.89 -2.33
CA GLN A 604 65.94 8.47 -2.56
C GLN A 604 66.58 9.05 -1.30
N GLU A 605 65.76 9.66 -0.40
CA GLU A 605 66.24 10.22 0.85
C GLU A 605 66.64 9.13 1.84
N ALA A 606 65.85 8.05 1.93
CA ALA A 606 66.18 6.92 2.79
C ALA A 606 67.53 6.28 2.39
N ALA A 607 67.73 6.11 1.09
CA ALA A 607 69.02 5.60 0.60
C ALA A 607 70.16 6.58 0.93
N PHE A 608 69.92 7.88 0.81
CA PHE A 608 70.92 8.89 1.15
C PHE A 608 71.29 8.86 2.65
N HIS A 609 70.31 8.92 3.53
CA HIS A 609 70.55 8.85 4.98
C HIS A 609 71.17 7.57 5.42
N LEU A 610 70.79 6.42 4.85
CA LEU A 610 71.41 5.14 5.16
C LEU A 610 72.88 5.11 4.69
N GLY A 611 73.16 5.73 3.54
CA GLY A 611 74.53 5.95 3.07
C GLY A 611 75.36 6.78 4.08
N GLN A 612 74.77 7.86 4.63
CA GLN A 612 75.42 8.65 5.68
C GLN A 612 75.67 7.91 6.96
N LEU A 613 74.74 7.05 7.40
CA LEU A 613 74.92 6.22 8.58
C LEU A 613 76.04 5.19 8.42
N TYR A 614 76.19 4.60 7.22
CA TYR A 614 77.27 3.66 6.95
C TYR A 614 78.59 4.34 6.65
N GLN A 615 78.66 5.67 6.44
CA GLN A 615 79.88 6.36 6.03
C GLN A 615 81.02 6.26 7.07
N ALA A 616 80.68 6.10 8.37
CA ALA A 616 81.70 5.94 9.45
C ALA A 616 82.16 4.48 9.57
N ASP A 617 81.30 3.50 9.31
CA ASP A 617 81.57 2.09 9.63
C ASP A 617 81.89 1.24 8.39
N ASN A 618 81.34 1.56 7.23
CA ASN A 618 81.52 0.80 5.98
C ASN A 618 81.37 1.69 4.76
N GLU A 619 82.49 2.23 4.30
CA GLU A 619 82.54 3.17 3.17
C GLU A 619 82.05 2.52 1.85
N GLU A 620 82.21 1.23 1.67
CA GLU A 620 81.78 0.50 0.48
C GLU A 620 80.23 0.44 0.44
N LYS A 621 79.61 0.04 1.51
CA LYS A 621 78.13 0.07 1.62
C LYS A 621 77.54 1.50 1.53
N ALA A 622 78.23 2.47 2.15
CA ALA A 622 77.86 3.85 2.05
C ALA A 622 77.77 4.32 0.57
N PHE A 623 78.83 3.97 -0.20
CA PHE A 623 78.88 4.28 -1.61
C PHE A 623 77.75 3.64 -2.40
N ASP A 624 77.43 2.35 -2.15
CA ASP A 624 76.33 1.63 -2.82
C ASP A 624 74.96 2.26 -2.53
N TYR A 625 74.72 2.74 -1.31
CA TYR A 625 73.49 3.43 -0.96
C TYR A 625 73.43 4.84 -1.59
N PHE A 626 74.53 5.58 -1.65
CA PHE A 626 74.59 6.84 -2.40
C PHE A 626 74.36 6.64 -3.88
N VAL A 627 74.87 5.58 -4.48
CA VAL A 627 74.53 5.21 -5.87
C VAL A 627 73.08 4.97 -6.08
N LYS A 628 72.42 4.21 -5.21
CA LYS A 628 70.96 4.01 -5.23
C LYS A 628 70.20 5.34 -5.08
N ALA A 629 70.61 6.20 -4.14
CA ALA A 629 70.01 7.47 -3.90
C ALA A 629 70.11 8.39 -5.16
N ALA A 630 71.27 8.45 -5.78
CA ALA A 630 71.50 9.18 -7.01
C ALA A 630 70.69 8.57 -8.20
N GLN A 631 70.65 7.26 -8.37
CA GLN A 631 69.80 6.62 -9.40
C GLN A 631 68.33 7.00 -9.30
N TRP A 632 67.85 7.30 -8.09
CA TRP A 632 66.47 7.70 -7.86
C TRP A 632 66.27 9.21 -7.81
N GLY A 633 67.35 10.02 -8.04
CA GLY A 633 67.28 11.46 -8.26
C GLY A 633 67.76 12.32 -7.12
N HIS A 634 68.44 11.78 -6.10
CA HIS A 634 68.97 12.56 -5.00
C HIS A 634 70.24 13.32 -5.39
N SER A 635 70.19 14.65 -5.52
CA SER A 635 71.23 15.48 -6.04
C SER A 635 72.47 15.56 -5.12
N GLU A 636 72.28 15.61 -3.78
CA GLU A 636 73.36 15.68 -2.83
C GLU A 636 74.17 14.34 -2.81
N ALA A 637 73.49 13.20 -2.97
CA ALA A 637 74.16 11.93 -3.10
C ALA A 637 75.12 11.91 -4.30
N LEU A 638 74.73 12.48 -5.40
CA LEU A 638 75.55 12.61 -6.62
C LEU A 638 76.79 13.48 -6.35
N LEU A 639 76.64 14.57 -5.62
CA LEU A 639 77.79 15.41 -5.23
C LEU A 639 78.78 14.71 -4.29
N LEU A 640 78.26 13.92 -3.37
CA LEU A 640 79.11 13.09 -2.48
C LEU A 640 79.80 11.98 -3.25
N LEU A 641 79.18 11.35 -4.22
CA LEU A 641 79.76 10.37 -5.08
C LEU A 641 80.90 10.92 -5.95
N GLU A 642 80.75 12.16 -6.48
CA GLU A 642 81.80 12.84 -7.17
C GLU A 642 83.06 13.02 -6.28
N ARG A 643 82.85 13.37 -5.04
CA ARG A 643 83.93 13.53 -4.07
C ARG A 643 84.60 12.20 -3.71
N LEU A 644 83.81 11.15 -3.44
CA LEU A 644 84.32 9.81 -3.11
C LEU A 644 84.94 9.09 -4.29
N ALA A 645 84.50 9.35 -5.54
CA ALA A 645 85.08 8.80 -6.74
C ALA A 645 86.43 9.43 -7.15
N ALA A 646 86.70 10.64 -6.64
CA ALA A 646 87.97 11.33 -6.89
C ALA A 646 89.21 10.62 -6.26
N GLU A 647 89.00 9.67 -5.33
CA GLU A 647 90.05 8.93 -4.64
C GLU A 647 90.58 7.69 -5.43
N LEU A 648 90.54 7.74 -6.76
CA LEU A 648 91.19 6.81 -7.67
C LEU A 648 90.71 5.33 -7.65
N ASN A 649 89.41 5.05 -7.29
CA ASN A 649 88.81 3.74 -7.41
C ASN A 649 88.12 3.57 -8.76
N PRO A 650 88.58 2.73 -9.68
CA PRO A 650 88.06 2.61 -11.03
C PRO A 650 86.57 2.18 -11.10
N ASN A 651 86.20 1.27 -10.17
CA ASN A 651 84.78 0.77 -10.12
C ASN A 651 83.84 1.88 -9.71
N LYS A 652 84.21 2.69 -8.68
CA LYS A 652 83.40 3.84 -8.25
C LYS A 652 83.26 4.91 -9.33
N GLN A 653 84.37 5.19 -10.08
CA GLN A 653 84.37 6.12 -11.19
C GLN A 653 83.49 5.66 -12.35
N LEU A 654 83.49 4.31 -12.62
CA LEU A 654 82.63 3.74 -13.66
C LEU A 654 81.16 3.80 -13.29
N GLN A 655 80.83 3.53 -12.03
CA GLN A 655 79.43 3.67 -11.56
C GLN A 655 78.95 5.11 -11.66
N LEU A 656 79.79 6.09 -11.35
CA LEU A 656 79.48 7.50 -11.49
C LEU A 656 79.33 7.93 -12.93
N ALA A 657 80.14 7.42 -13.83
CA ALA A 657 79.98 7.61 -15.28
C ALA A 657 78.60 7.10 -15.77
N ASN A 658 78.16 5.92 -15.30
CA ASN A 658 76.87 5.37 -15.61
C ASN A 658 75.70 6.22 -15.10
N LEU A 659 75.82 6.79 -13.88
CA LEU A 659 74.82 7.71 -13.32
C LEU A 659 74.67 8.98 -14.17
N TYR A 660 75.75 9.47 -14.74
CA TYR A 660 75.70 10.64 -15.67
C TYR A 660 75.28 10.31 -17.06
N ARG A 661 75.33 9.03 -17.49
CA ARG A 661 74.82 8.57 -18.78
C ARG A 661 73.29 8.45 -18.78
N ASP A 662 72.73 8.01 -17.67
CA ASP A 662 71.30 7.66 -17.58
C ASP A 662 70.51 8.77 -16.86
N PRO A 663 69.19 8.89 -17.10
CA PRO A 663 68.30 9.73 -16.31
C PRO A 663 68.33 9.31 -14.83
N PRO A 664 68.13 10.23 -13.83
CA PRO A 664 67.65 11.64 -13.95
C PRO A 664 68.78 12.65 -14.21
N PHE A 665 70.06 12.26 -14.11
CA PHE A 665 71.18 13.22 -14.12
C PHE A 665 71.94 13.23 -15.44
N LYS A 666 71.33 12.87 -16.54
CA LYS A 666 72.00 12.78 -17.83
C LYS A 666 72.90 13.98 -18.14
N ASN A 667 74.23 13.72 -18.25
CA ASN A 667 75.24 14.72 -18.60
C ASN A 667 76.40 14.03 -19.31
N GLU A 668 76.38 14.07 -20.63
CA GLU A 668 77.31 13.35 -21.50
C GLU A 668 78.77 13.77 -21.26
N ASN A 669 79.01 15.07 -21.02
CA ASN A 669 80.37 15.54 -20.73
C ASN A 669 80.93 15.00 -19.44
N LYS A 670 80.12 14.93 -18.38
CA LYS A 670 80.53 14.33 -17.11
C LYS A 670 80.64 12.81 -17.19
N ALA A 671 79.75 12.17 -17.92
CA ALA A 671 79.83 10.74 -18.17
C ALA A 671 81.20 10.34 -18.85
N LEU A 672 81.53 11.07 -19.89
CA LEU A 672 82.84 10.94 -20.57
C LEU A 672 84.00 11.25 -19.66
N TYR A 673 83.95 12.32 -18.88
CA TYR A 673 84.97 12.66 -17.95
C TYR A 673 85.27 11.53 -16.95
N TRP A 674 84.24 11.04 -16.26
CA TRP A 674 84.40 9.99 -15.26
C TRP A 674 84.72 8.64 -15.91
N GLY A 675 84.24 8.34 -17.11
CA GLY A 675 84.62 7.18 -17.84
C GLY A 675 86.12 7.14 -18.21
N ARG A 676 86.63 8.31 -18.65
CA ARG A 676 88.06 8.46 -18.91
C ARG A 676 88.91 8.32 -17.60
N GLN A 677 88.44 8.89 -16.47
CA GLN A 677 89.12 8.71 -15.21
C GLN A 677 89.16 7.24 -14.76
N ALA A 678 88.07 6.54 -14.95
CA ALA A 678 88.02 5.10 -14.64
C ALA A 678 88.98 4.25 -15.49
N ILE A 679 89.17 4.61 -16.79
CA ILE A 679 90.15 3.99 -17.66
C ILE A 679 91.58 4.24 -17.16
N ILE A 680 91.89 5.50 -16.85
CA ILE A 680 93.19 5.92 -16.37
C ILE A 680 93.53 5.20 -15.04
N ALA A 681 92.55 5.15 -14.13
CA ALA A 681 92.73 4.49 -12.83
C ALA A 681 92.84 2.93 -12.95
N SER A 682 92.15 2.31 -13.94
CA SER A 682 92.23 0.88 -14.19
C SER A 682 93.56 0.50 -14.87
N ALA A 683 94.10 1.35 -15.68
CA ALA A 683 95.45 1.12 -16.27
C ALA A 683 96.55 1.11 -15.20
N ASN A 684 96.32 1.77 -14.05
CA ASN A 684 97.22 1.76 -12.92
C ASN A 684 96.91 0.66 -11.87
N SER A 685 95.75 -0.01 -11.94
CA SER A 685 95.31 -1.08 -11.07
C SER A 685 94.64 -2.17 -11.89
N SER A 686 95.08 -3.43 -11.80
CA SER A 686 94.53 -4.58 -12.55
C SER A 686 93.06 -4.98 -12.15
N SER A 687 92.17 -4.05 -11.85
CA SER A 687 90.90 -4.27 -11.11
C SER A 687 89.62 -4.21 -11.91
N LEU A 688 89.59 -3.84 -13.24
CA LEU A 688 88.42 -3.84 -14.09
C LEU A 688 88.50 -4.81 -15.26
N SER A 689 87.37 -5.47 -15.60
CA SER A 689 87.35 -6.29 -16.81
C SER A 689 87.31 -5.39 -18.07
N ASP A 690 88.25 -5.61 -18.98
CA ASP A 690 88.39 -4.83 -20.23
C ASP A 690 87.10 -4.73 -21.02
N LYS A 691 86.18 -5.71 -20.94
CA LYS A 691 84.88 -5.69 -21.63
C LYS A 691 83.88 -4.63 -21.13
N ALA A 692 83.83 -4.35 -19.82
CA ALA A 692 82.94 -3.33 -19.26
C ALA A 692 83.42 -1.93 -19.60
N LEU A 693 84.70 -1.73 -19.67
CA LEU A 693 85.32 -0.47 -20.05
C LEU A 693 85.17 -0.14 -21.53
N ILE A 694 85.38 -1.15 -22.42
CA ILE A 694 85.21 -1.03 -23.85
C ILE A 694 83.74 -0.69 -24.16
N LYS A 695 82.79 -1.39 -23.57
CA LYS A 695 81.34 -1.14 -23.75
C LYS A 695 80.96 0.27 -23.32
N LEU A 696 81.48 0.81 -22.23
CA LEU A 696 81.19 2.19 -21.75
C LEU A 696 81.71 3.22 -22.74
N ILE A 697 82.89 3.01 -23.29
CA ILE A 697 83.50 3.89 -24.31
C ILE A 697 82.68 3.84 -25.59
N GLU A 698 82.31 2.65 -26.08
CA GLU A 698 81.49 2.49 -27.28
C GLU A 698 80.09 3.09 -27.14
N ASP A 699 79.43 2.90 -25.96
CA ASP A 699 78.11 3.47 -25.67
C ASP A 699 78.16 5.01 -25.47
N THR A 700 79.22 5.55 -24.93
CA THR A 700 79.40 7.04 -24.81
C THR A 700 79.78 7.69 -26.12
N GLU A 701 80.60 7.00 -26.97
CA GLU A 701 80.99 7.53 -28.30
C GLU A 701 79.86 7.43 -29.33
N LYS A 702 78.91 6.47 -29.18
CA LYS A 702 77.73 6.36 -30.07
C LYS A 702 76.62 7.40 -29.78
N ASN A 703 76.64 8.03 -28.62
CA ASN A 703 75.62 8.99 -28.20
C ASN A 703 76.13 10.47 -28.20
N ILE A 704 77.29 10.69 -28.69
CA ILE A 704 77.86 11.99 -29.07
C ILE A 704 77.73 12.14 -30.61
#